data_f9339ce3f29865755d47c81eb8ad9606
#
_entry.id   f9339ce3f29865755d47c81eb8ad9606
#
_cell.length_a   1.000
_cell.length_b   1.000
_cell.length_c   1.000
_cell.angle_alpha   90.00
_cell.angle_beta   90.00
_cell.angle_gamma   90.00
#
_symmetry.space_group_name_H-M   'P 1'
#
loop_
_entity.id
_entity.type
_entity.pdbx_description
1 polymer ?
#
loop_
_entity_poly.entity_id
_entity_poly.type
_entity_poly.pdbx_seq_one_letter_code
_entity_poly.pdbx_strand_id
1 'polypeptide(L)'
;MPSQIIVTSRYIRSGTKKSKARRANYTKYIATRESVEKRSQSNTAVTSNQTQLINNLLKEFPIAKTYLEYEDYSAKPTAENASELISTIIERHADVIGNRKNFVDYMATRPGAERRGEHGLFNDSDAPIDLNAVADEVANHPGNVWTHVVSLRREDAVRLGYTNSDMWRELVKRHIKDLADAQKIPLANLKWYAAFHNTTHHPHIHLLVYSINPKQGFLTNEGIEKIRSKFANDIFQDELKSIYQEQTMRRNELKAMSEDQIKEIVSEIGVGDIDNRLAGMVMQLYDQLQTAKGKKVYGYLPKEIKQSVDDIFAVLAQNEHIIKLYDRWCELEKLKYKTYTLKPQMFPALTENKEFRSIRNMIIKTVLKLHEPIIDNYDPVPPEPKESFTLSDLVNNKHGLYKYGKALLLGDDIAPSSELGEDLLMKAIATGNINAERYLAREYISGEHLEQDIDKGIEMLTKLADSGNALSAYQLGKIYMKDEFVYKDPDKSERYLTQASDAGIEFAVYALAKLYLTEKKKDLAKAVSLLETACEYDIVKPYAVYTYAKILLDDNEFHDTAKAVHILEEAASKNNWCSYLLGKLYLFGTPDLEKDTVKAKEWLTYSADNGNEQAEALAKYADDYDQAMLTSCILSLFSHISRIIRDDYVRSQNRMQPKVDMKLLQVIQRKKADLGIKRELYF
;
A
#
# COMPACT_ATOMS: atom_id res chain seq x y z
N MET A 1 11.88 -19.67 6.64
CA MET A 1 12.34 -18.43 7.31
C MET A 1 12.27 -17.32 6.28
N PRO A 2 11.83 -16.11 6.62
CA PRO A 2 11.83 -15.04 5.64
C PRO A 2 13.26 -14.74 5.20
N SER A 3 13.44 -14.62 3.90
CA SER A 3 14.69 -14.29 3.26
C SER A 3 15.10 -12.85 3.61
N GLN A 4 16.39 -12.61 3.80
CA GLN A 4 16.87 -11.31 4.23
C GLN A 4 17.93 -10.76 3.28
N ILE A 5 17.70 -9.54 2.82
CA ILE A 5 18.67 -8.73 2.10
C ILE A 5 19.24 -7.66 3.04
N ILE A 6 20.54 -7.49 3.04
CA ILE A 6 21.19 -6.36 3.70
C ILE A 6 21.70 -5.39 2.65
N VAL A 7 21.27 -4.12 2.78
CA VAL A 7 21.81 -3.01 2.01
C VAL A 7 22.44 -2.02 2.98
N THR A 8 23.76 -1.86 2.89
CA THR A 8 24.50 -0.88 3.67
C THR A 8 25.00 0.23 2.76
N SER A 9 24.70 1.48 3.07
CA SER A 9 25.09 2.63 2.25
C SER A 9 26.02 3.57 3.03
N ARG A 10 27.07 4.08 2.40
CA ARG A 10 28.06 4.94 3.02
C ARG A 10 28.60 5.99 2.08
N TYR A 11 29.07 7.07 2.69
CA TYR A 11 29.77 8.16 2.04
C TYR A 11 31.29 8.02 2.22
N ILE A 12 32.02 7.99 1.11
CA ILE A 12 33.49 7.97 1.15
C ILE A 12 34.01 9.41 1.25
N ARG A 13 34.60 9.77 2.39
CA ARG A 13 35.18 11.09 2.60
C ARG A 13 36.50 11.26 1.86
N SER A 14 36.74 12.43 1.29
CA SER A 14 38.09 12.85 0.84
C SER A 14 39.04 12.90 2.04
N GLY A 15 40.19 12.22 1.95
CA GLY A 15 41.05 11.95 3.10
C GLY A 15 41.62 13.14 3.83
N THR A 16 41.58 13.14 5.17
CA THR A 16 42.30 14.08 6.05
C THR A 16 43.52 13.43 6.72
N LYS A 17 44.55 14.21 7.05
CA LYS A 17 45.87 13.73 7.59
C LYS A 17 45.79 12.86 8.86
N LYS A 18 44.69 12.98 9.69
CA LYS A 18 44.53 12.22 10.94
C LYS A 18 44.21 10.72 10.75
N SER A 19 43.77 10.32 9.56
CA SER A 19 43.42 8.91 9.25
C SER A 19 44.61 8.02 8.90
N LYS A 20 45.79 8.60 8.65
CA LYS A 20 47.00 7.85 8.16
C LYS A 20 47.61 6.86 9.18
N ALA A 21 47.61 7.20 10.48
CA ALA A 21 48.28 6.37 11.50
C ALA A 21 47.44 5.12 11.90
N ARG A 22 46.08 5.21 11.88
CA ARG A 22 45.21 4.05 12.12
C ARG A 22 45.21 3.05 10.95
N ARG A 23 45.54 3.50 9.75
CA ARG A 23 45.54 2.72 8.51
C ARG A 23 46.67 1.68 8.45
N ALA A 24 47.83 1.97 8.99
CA ALA A 24 48.97 1.09 8.97
C ALA A 24 48.73 -0.25 9.70
N ASN A 25 47.96 -0.24 10.78
CA ASN A 25 47.65 -1.44 11.56
C ASN A 25 46.61 -2.35 10.87
N TYR A 26 45.69 -1.78 10.12
CA TYR A 26 44.67 -2.52 9.36
C TYR A 26 45.23 -3.14 8.09
N THR A 27 46.11 -2.41 7.38
CA THR A 27 46.80 -2.94 6.20
C THR A 27 47.70 -4.13 6.54
N LYS A 28 48.34 -4.10 7.72
CA LYS A 28 49.13 -5.24 8.23
C LYS A 28 48.27 -6.47 8.54
N TYR A 29 47.05 -6.26 9.05
CA TYR A 29 46.10 -7.34 9.35
C TYR A 29 45.53 -7.97 8.07
N ILE A 30 45.19 -7.17 7.06
CA ILE A 30 44.71 -7.64 5.76
C ILE A 30 45.82 -8.45 5.05
N ALA A 31 47.06 -8.01 5.12
CA ALA A 31 48.22 -8.69 4.52
C ALA A 31 48.61 -10.01 5.21
N THR A 32 48.28 -10.18 6.51
CA THR A 32 48.54 -11.42 7.25
C THR A 32 47.42 -12.46 7.18
N ARG A 33 46.32 -12.14 6.50
CA ARG A 33 45.10 -12.97 6.41
C ARG A 33 45.26 -14.23 5.56
N GLU A 34 46.13 -14.23 4.55
CA GLU A 34 46.41 -15.42 3.72
C GLU A 34 46.88 -16.64 4.52
N SER A 35 47.43 -16.44 5.71
CA SER A 35 47.88 -17.51 6.60
C SER A 35 46.79 -18.07 7.53
N VAL A 36 45.64 -17.38 7.70
CA VAL A 36 44.56 -17.78 8.61
C VAL A 36 43.52 -18.64 7.89
N GLU A 37 43.29 -18.43 6.59
CA GLU A 37 42.29 -19.18 5.79
C GLU A 37 42.67 -20.65 5.54
N LYS A 38 43.90 -21.08 5.84
CA LYS A 38 44.39 -22.45 5.55
C LYS A 38 44.08 -23.50 6.61
N ARG A 39 43.42 -23.18 7.73
CA ARG A 39 43.04 -24.15 8.78
C ARG A 39 41.74 -23.81 9.45
N SER A 40 40.60 -23.96 8.79
CA SER A 40 39.32 -24.01 9.46
C SER A 40 38.82 -25.44 9.57
N GLN A 41 38.88 -26.01 10.78
CA GLN A 41 37.99 -27.12 11.15
C GLN A 41 36.65 -26.50 11.56
N SER A 42 35.60 -26.75 10.80
CA SER A 42 34.24 -26.32 11.06
C SER A 42 33.78 -26.85 12.44
N ASN A 43 33.93 -26.08 13.51
CA ASN A 43 33.37 -26.23 14.85
C ASN A 43 34.34 -25.90 16.00
N THR A 44 35.48 -25.29 15.77
CA THR A 44 36.37 -24.81 16.86
C THR A 44 35.73 -23.60 17.55
N ALA A 45 35.80 -23.53 18.87
CA ALA A 45 35.33 -22.39 19.65
C ALA A 45 36.08 -21.11 19.25
N VAL A 46 35.42 -19.97 19.35
CA VAL A 46 36.01 -18.66 19.10
C VAL A 46 37.24 -18.43 20.01
N THR A 47 38.32 -17.88 19.46
CA THR A 47 39.52 -17.57 20.25
C THR A 47 39.34 -16.25 21.01
N SER A 48 40.09 -16.11 22.14
CA SER A 48 40.05 -14.86 22.93
C SER A 48 40.48 -13.63 22.10
N ASN A 49 41.42 -13.80 21.17
CA ASN A 49 41.86 -12.74 20.27
C ASN A 49 40.78 -12.33 19.26
N GLN A 50 40.03 -13.29 18.71
CA GLN A 50 38.91 -13.01 17.83
C GLN A 50 37.80 -12.28 18.59
N THR A 51 37.43 -12.74 19.80
CA THR A 51 36.42 -12.09 20.63
C THR A 51 36.79 -10.65 20.98
N GLN A 52 38.06 -10.42 21.37
CA GLN A 52 38.53 -9.05 21.65
C GLN A 52 38.52 -8.16 20.41
N LEU A 53 38.91 -8.68 19.25
CA LEU A 53 38.88 -7.95 17.99
C LEU A 53 37.44 -7.62 17.56
N ILE A 54 36.48 -8.57 17.67
CA ILE A 54 35.07 -8.34 17.39
C ILE A 54 34.52 -7.25 18.30
N ASN A 55 34.79 -7.30 19.61
CA ASN A 55 34.31 -6.28 20.54
C ASN A 55 34.86 -4.89 20.18
N ASN A 56 36.13 -4.78 19.77
CA ASN A 56 36.70 -3.52 19.31
C ASN A 56 36.06 -3.02 18.02
N LEU A 57 35.86 -3.91 17.06
CA LEU A 57 35.22 -3.59 15.77
C LEU A 57 33.74 -3.17 15.97
N LEU A 58 33.00 -3.86 16.83
CA LEU A 58 31.58 -3.49 17.14
C LEU A 58 31.48 -2.16 17.89
N LYS A 59 32.51 -1.81 18.68
CA LYS A 59 32.57 -0.50 19.35
C LYS A 59 32.88 0.63 18.35
N GLU A 60 33.75 0.37 17.38
CA GLU A 60 34.11 1.33 16.33
C GLU A 60 33.01 1.42 15.24
N PHE A 61 32.38 0.31 14.91
CA PHE A 61 31.34 0.17 13.88
C PHE A 61 30.06 -0.47 14.44
N PRO A 62 29.27 0.26 15.23
CA PRO A 62 28.06 -0.29 15.88
C PRO A 62 27.03 -0.86 14.89
N ILE A 63 27.01 -0.37 13.65
CA ILE A 63 26.14 -0.84 12.58
C ILE A 63 26.40 -2.31 12.22
N ALA A 64 27.60 -2.84 12.50
CA ALA A 64 27.92 -4.23 12.23
C ALA A 64 27.06 -5.23 13.01
N LYS A 65 26.39 -4.78 14.08
CA LYS A 65 25.39 -5.59 14.79
C LYS A 65 24.12 -5.87 13.94
N THR A 66 23.95 -5.20 12.81
CA THR A 66 22.84 -5.44 11.88
C THR A 66 23.25 -6.35 10.71
N TYR A 67 24.45 -6.88 10.71
CA TYR A 67 24.94 -7.77 9.65
C TYR A 67 24.48 -9.20 9.90
N LEU A 68 24.25 -9.97 8.82
CA LEU A 68 23.90 -11.39 8.90
C LEU A 68 25.00 -12.19 9.61
N GLU A 69 26.25 -11.86 9.32
CA GLU A 69 27.42 -12.47 9.91
C GLU A 69 27.51 -12.25 11.43
N TYR A 70 26.96 -11.13 11.94
CA TYR A 70 26.83 -10.92 13.37
C TYR A 70 25.72 -11.77 14.00
N GLU A 71 24.60 -11.95 13.29
CA GLU A 71 23.53 -12.85 13.71
C GLU A 71 24.05 -14.30 13.80
N ASP A 72 24.75 -14.76 12.76
CA ASP A 72 25.33 -16.10 12.72
C ASP A 72 26.39 -16.31 13.83
N TYR A 73 27.25 -15.30 14.06
CA TYR A 73 28.23 -15.34 15.17
C TYR A 73 27.54 -15.35 16.53
N SER A 74 26.49 -14.54 16.71
CA SER A 74 25.75 -14.45 17.98
C SER A 74 24.96 -15.71 18.29
N ALA A 75 24.40 -16.36 17.26
CA ALA A 75 23.66 -17.62 17.39
C ALA A 75 24.61 -18.79 17.67
N LYS A 76 25.79 -18.83 17.02
CA LYS A 76 26.79 -19.90 17.15
C LYS A 76 28.19 -19.32 17.14
N PRO A 77 28.81 -19.01 18.31
CA PRO A 77 30.14 -18.43 18.39
C PRO A 77 31.23 -19.46 18.07
N THR A 78 31.54 -19.66 16.80
CA THR A 78 32.62 -20.48 16.30
C THR A 78 33.78 -19.62 15.77
N ALA A 79 34.98 -20.19 15.64
CA ALA A 79 36.11 -19.50 15.05
C ALA A 79 35.85 -19.12 13.59
N GLU A 80 35.05 -19.91 12.87
CA GLU A 80 34.62 -19.66 11.49
C GLU A 80 33.66 -18.44 11.41
N ASN A 81 32.56 -18.45 12.17
CA ASN A 81 31.63 -17.33 12.20
C ASN A 81 32.30 -16.04 12.70
N ALA A 82 33.22 -16.15 13.65
CA ALA A 82 34.00 -15.01 14.12
C ALA A 82 34.91 -14.44 13.01
N SER A 83 35.60 -15.31 12.26
CA SER A 83 36.44 -14.93 11.10
C SER A 83 35.62 -14.26 10.01
N GLU A 84 34.44 -14.80 9.69
CA GLU A 84 33.55 -14.26 8.69
C GLU A 84 33.03 -12.86 9.10
N LEU A 85 32.58 -12.71 10.35
CA LEU A 85 32.17 -11.42 10.88
C LEU A 85 33.29 -10.38 10.85
N ILE A 86 34.46 -10.72 11.33
CA ILE A 86 35.66 -9.84 11.31
C ILE A 86 35.92 -9.41 9.88
N SER A 87 35.92 -10.37 8.97
CA SER A 87 36.20 -10.17 7.57
C SER A 87 35.22 -9.22 6.94
N THR A 88 33.93 -9.47 7.16
CA THR A 88 32.83 -8.65 6.63
C THR A 88 32.85 -7.24 7.21
N ILE A 89 33.13 -7.07 8.51
CA ILE A 89 33.24 -5.73 9.09
C ILE A 89 34.40 -4.97 8.43
N ILE A 90 35.54 -5.57 8.27
CA ILE A 90 36.70 -4.92 7.63
C ILE A 90 36.40 -4.59 6.18
N GLU A 91 35.79 -5.50 5.46
CA GLU A 91 35.42 -5.35 4.07
C GLU A 91 34.39 -4.24 3.84
N ARG A 92 33.31 -4.29 4.59
CA ARG A 92 32.24 -3.29 4.49
C ARG A 92 32.67 -1.90 4.96
N HIS A 93 33.80 -1.80 5.65
CA HIS A 93 34.37 -0.54 6.14
C HIS A 93 35.75 -0.20 5.50
N ALA A 94 36.08 -0.87 4.41
CA ALA A 94 37.36 -0.64 3.70
C ALA A 94 37.51 0.81 3.20
N ASP A 95 36.39 1.49 2.96
CA ASP A 95 36.29 2.90 2.61
C ASP A 95 36.74 3.86 3.72
N VAL A 96 36.56 3.46 4.98
CA VAL A 96 37.04 4.21 6.16
C VAL A 96 38.52 3.90 6.42
N ILE A 97 38.97 2.71 6.04
CA ILE A 97 40.31 2.18 6.27
C ILE A 97 41.30 2.63 5.17
N GLY A 98 40.78 2.83 3.92
CA GLY A 98 41.58 3.19 2.74
C GLY A 98 41.31 4.60 2.19
N ASN A 99 42.05 4.97 1.10
CA ASN A 99 41.65 6.10 0.26
C ASN A 99 40.74 5.63 -0.87
N ARG A 100 40.10 6.57 -1.60
CA ARG A 100 39.12 6.26 -2.67
C ARG A 100 39.74 5.37 -3.77
N LYS A 101 41.01 5.58 -4.15
CA LYS A 101 41.71 4.80 -5.17
C LYS A 101 41.87 3.38 -4.72
N ASN A 102 42.41 3.18 -3.52
CA ASN A 102 42.64 1.83 -2.96
C ASN A 102 41.31 1.06 -2.75
N PHE A 103 40.20 1.76 -2.52
CA PHE A 103 38.88 1.11 -2.40
C PHE A 103 38.43 0.53 -3.74
N VAL A 104 38.58 1.26 -4.84
CA VAL A 104 38.23 0.77 -6.20
C VAL A 104 39.07 -0.42 -6.58
N ASP A 105 40.39 -0.34 -6.38
CA ASP A 105 41.30 -1.44 -6.64
C ASP A 105 40.96 -2.67 -5.80
N TYR A 106 40.69 -2.48 -4.51
CA TYR A 106 40.31 -3.54 -3.59
C TYR A 106 39.03 -4.26 -4.00
N MET A 107 37.98 -3.50 -4.33
CA MET A 107 36.71 -4.10 -4.70
C MET A 107 36.79 -4.88 -6.02
N ALA A 108 37.66 -4.47 -6.95
CA ALA A 108 37.81 -5.06 -8.27
C ALA A 108 38.71 -6.28 -8.34
N THR A 109 39.72 -6.38 -7.45
CA THR A 109 40.83 -7.36 -7.57
C THR A 109 40.95 -8.35 -6.42
N ARG A 110 40.18 -8.16 -5.34
CA ARG A 110 40.27 -9.01 -4.14
C ARG A 110 39.98 -10.50 -4.44
N PRO A 111 40.57 -11.46 -3.68
CA PRO A 111 40.18 -12.86 -3.72
C PRO A 111 38.70 -13.04 -3.43
N GLY A 112 37.96 -13.75 -4.30
CA GLY A 112 36.51 -13.91 -4.23
C GLY A 112 35.70 -12.95 -5.12
N ALA A 113 36.34 -11.88 -5.67
CA ALA A 113 35.73 -11.10 -6.72
C ALA A 113 35.64 -11.92 -8.01
N GLU A 114 34.45 -12.05 -8.59
CA GLU A 114 34.29 -12.71 -9.89
C GLU A 114 34.91 -11.84 -11.00
N ARG A 115 35.89 -12.36 -11.70
CA ARG A 115 36.55 -11.59 -12.75
C ARG A 115 35.77 -11.58 -14.05
N ARG A 116 35.67 -10.38 -14.66
CA ARG A 116 35.17 -10.14 -16.01
C ARG A 116 36.32 -9.61 -16.88
N GLY A 117 37.20 -10.50 -17.27
CA GLY A 117 38.49 -10.16 -17.89
C GLY A 117 39.63 -10.09 -16.86
N GLU A 118 40.37 -8.98 -16.82
CA GLU A 118 41.52 -8.81 -15.90
C GLU A 118 41.14 -8.56 -14.45
N HIS A 119 39.93 -8.00 -14.22
CA HIS A 119 39.42 -7.65 -12.88
C HIS A 119 37.89 -7.87 -12.77
N GLY A 120 37.32 -7.66 -11.58
CA GLY A 120 35.88 -7.90 -11.30
C GLY A 120 34.97 -6.69 -11.46
N LEU A 121 35.48 -5.54 -11.89
CA LEU A 121 34.65 -4.33 -12.01
C LEU A 121 33.74 -4.38 -13.23
N PHE A 122 32.46 -3.99 -13.07
CA PHE A 122 31.47 -3.89 -14.14
C PHE A 122 30.58 -2.65 -13.94
N ASN A 123 29.90 -2.24 -15.01
CA ASN A 123 28.88 -1.18 -15.06
C ASN A 123 27.75 -1.55 -16.04
N ASP A 124 27.01 -0.60 -16.54
CA ASP A 124 25.94 -0.77 -17.55
C ASP A 124 26.46 -1.05 -18.97
N SER A 125 27.72 -0.75 -19.26
CA SER A 125 28.36 -0.96 -20.56
C SER A 125 29.01 -2.34 -20.65
N ASP A 126 28.99 -2.96 -21.84
CA ASP A 126 29.75 -4.17 -22.16
C ASP A 126 31.19 -3.87 -22.60
N ALA A 127 31.55 -2.60 -22.73
CA ALA A 127 32.90 -2.19 -23.08
C ALA A 127 33.89 -2.52 -21.93
N PRO A 128 35.12 -2.90 -22.23
CA PRO A 128 36.16 -3.11 -21.24
C PRO A 128 36.36 -1.86 -20.37
N ILE A 129 36.44 -2.07 -19.06
CA ILE A 129 36.68 -1.00 -18.08
C ILE A 129 38.16 -0.91 -17.79
N ASP A 130 38.75 0.29 -17.93
CA ASP A 130 40.10 0.57 -17.42
C ASP A 130 40.01 0.85 -15.91
N LEU A 131 40.46 -0.12 -15.12
CA LEU A 131 40.45 -0.04 -13.65
C LEU A 131 41.22 1.16 -13.12
N ASN A 132 42.40 1.48 -13.73
CA ASN A 132 43.19 2.61 -13.30
C ASN A 132 42.53 3.94 -13.58
N ALA A 133 41.92 4.08 -14.76
CA ALA A 133 41.15 5.28 -15.11
C ALA A 133 39.97 5.50 -14.16
N VAL A 134 39.20 4.45 -13.82
CA VAL A 134 38.09 4.53 -12.88
C VAL A 134 38.60 4.85 -11.46
N ALA A 135 39.66 4.22 -11.02
CA ALA A 135 40.23 4.47 -9.70
C ALA A 135 40.74 5.93 -9.56
N ASP A 136 41.37 6.48 -10.59
CA ASP A 136 41.82 7.88 -10.62
C ASP A 136 40.64 8.86 -10.73
N GLU A 137 39.59 8.57 -11.55
CA GLU A 137 38.38 9.35 -11.62
C GLU A 137 37.70 9.45 -10.25
N VAL A 138 37.48 8.33 -9.58
CA VAL A 138 36.84 8.27 -8.25
C VAL A 138 37.70 8.95 -7.18
N ALA A 139 39.06 8.78 -7.23
CA ALA A 139 39.97 9.40 -6.30
C ALA A 139 39.97 10.91 -6.36
N ASN A 140 39.90 11.46 -7.58
CA ASN A 140 39.94 12.90 -7.84
C ASN A 140 38.53 13.55 -7.88
N HIS A 141 37.46 12.76 -7.78
CA HIS A 141 36.11 13.30 -7.81
C HIS A 141 35.84 14.24 -6.63
N PRO A 142 35.50 15.53 -6.87
CA PRO A 142 35.36 16.54 -5.82
C PRO A 142 34.02 16.40 -5.05
N GLY A 143 33.02 15.71 -5.61
CA GLY A 143 31.69 15.55 -5.02
C GLY A 143 31.57 14.30 -4.13
N ASN A 144 30.32 13.99 -3.80
CA ASN A 144 29.96 12.83 -3.00
C ASN A 144 30.12 11.55 -3.82
N VAL A 145 30.77 10.55 -3.22
CA VAL A 145 30.88 9.19 -3.73
C VAL A 145 30.28 8.25 -2.69
N TRP A 146 29.23 7.52 -3.09
CA TRP A 146 28.53 6.60 -2.23
C TRP A 146 28.91 5.16 -2.54
N THR A 147 29.04 4.36 -1.49
CA THR A 147 29.21 2.92 -1.60
C THR A 147 28.00 2.22 -0.98
N HIS A 148 27.52 1.20 -1.68
CA HIS A 148 26.48 0.30 -1.21
C HIS A 148 27.01 -1.12 -1.22
N VAL A 149 26.72 -1.87 -0.18
CA VAL A 149 26.95 -3.32 -0.15
C VAL A 149 25.59 -3.98 -0.09
N VAL A 150 25.29 -4.81 -1.09
CA VAL A 150 24.05 -5.57 -1.18
C VAL A 150 24.40 -7.04 -1.04
N SER A 151 23.92 -7.70 0.01
CA SER A 151 24.31 -9.03 0.43
C SER A 151 23.10 -9.94 0.60
N LEU A 152 23.24 -11.20 0.18
CA LEU A 152 22.27 -12.27 0.39
C LEU A 152 22.93 -13.42 1.19
N ARG A 153 22.13 -14.25 1.85
CA ARG A 153 22.61 -15.55 2.33
C ARG A 153 22.92 -16.46 1.15
N ARG A 154 23.89 -17.36 1.29
CA ARG A 154 24.27 -18.29 0.22
C ARG A 154 23.07 -19.12 -0.29
N GLU A 155 22.27 -19.60 0.61
CA GLU A 155 21.09 -20.41 0.31
C GLU A 155 20.10 -19.63 -0.57
N ASP A 156 19.83 -18.37 -0.22
CA ASP A 156 18.94 -17.49 -0.99
C ASP A 156 19.57 -17.12 -2.33
N ALA A 157 20.87 -16.80 -2.36
CA ALA A 157 21.54 -16.46 -3.60
C ALA A 157 21.54 -17.63 -4.61
N VAL A 158 21.74 -18.87 -4.13
CA VAL A 158 21.66 -20.08 -4.99
C VAL A 158 20.25 -20.31 -5.47
N ARG A 159 19.27 -20.26 -4.57
CA ARG A 159 17.86 -20.51 -4.88
C ARG A 159 17.28 -19.48 -5.85
N LEU A 160 17.66 -18.20 -5.71
CA LEU A 160 17.17 -17.08 -6.51
C LEU A 160 18.06 -16.76 -7.73
N GLY A 161 19.12 -17.54 -7.96
CA GLY A 161 19.98 -17.40 -9.12
C GLY A 161 21.05 -16.31 -9.04
N TYR A 162 21.22 -15.62 -7.88
CA TYR A 162 22.21 -14.55 -7.69
C TYR A 162 23.62 -15.10 -7.40
N THR A 163 24.09 -16.03 -8.21
CA THR A 163 25.39 -16.75 -8.02
C THR A 163 26.51 -16.23 -8.91
N ASN A 164 26.24 -15.30 -9.80
CA ASN A 164 27.21 -14.72 -10.73
C ASN A 164 27.05 -13.22 -10.89
N SER A 165 28.04 -12.54 -11.43
CA SER A 165 28.07 -11.09 -11.61
C SER A 165 27.00 -10.56 -12.57
N ASP A 166 26.55 -11.35 -13.56
CA ASP A 166 25.57 -10.91 -14.55
C ASP A 166 24.21 -10.68 -13.91
N MET A 167 23.75 -11.59 -13.05
CA MET A 167 22.48 -11.45 -12.34
C MET A 167 22.46 -10.20 -11.46
N TRP A 168 23.54 -9.93 -10.75
CA TRP A 168 23.66 -8.71 -9.94
C TRP A 168 23.74 -7.44 -10.81
N ARG A 169 24.40 -7.52 -11.97
CA ARG A 169 24.46 -6.42 -12.93
C ARG A 169 23.07 -6.05 -13.45
N GLU A 170 22.30 -7.06 -13.83
CA GLU A 170 20.92 -6.83 -14.29
C GLU A 170 20.02 -6.28 -13.18
N LEU A 171 20.17 -6.73 -11.93
CA LEU A 171 19.48 -6.14 -10.78
C LEU A 171 19.77 -4.64 -10.66
N VAL A 172 21.05 -4.25 -10.70
CA VAL A 172 21.43 -2.83 -10.60
C VAL A 172 20.86 -2.03 -11.78
N LYS A 173 20.93 -2.57 -13.00
CA LYS A 173 20.38 -1.93 -14.20
C LYS A 173 18.87 -1.69 -14.11
N ARG A 174 18.10 -2.67 -13.62
CA ARG A 174 16.64 -2.52 -13.41
C ARG A 174 16.33 -1.40 -12.42
N HIS A 175 17.15 -1.23 -11.39
CA HIS A 175 16.92 -0.26 -10.31
C HIS A 175 17.79 1.00 -10.38
N ILE A 176 18.42 1.25 -11.52
CA ILE A 176 19.30 2.42 -11.67
C ILE A 176 18.58 3.76 -11.46
N LYS A 177 17.31 3.83 -11.83
CA LYS A 177 16.47 5.00 -11.58
C LYS A 177 16.14 5.16 -10.10
N ASP A 178 15.80 4.07 -9.42
CA ASP A 178 15.53 4.10 -7.98
C ASP A 178 16.75 4.55 -7.18
N LEU A 179 17.96 4.12 -7.61
CA LEU A 179 19.23 4.59 -7.06
C LEU A 179 19.45 6.08 -7.31
N ALA A 180 19.20 6.55 -8.54
CA ALA A 180 19.32 7.95 -8.93
C ALA A 180 18.36 8.85 -8.12
N ASP A 181 17.10 8.47 -8.03
CA ASP A 181 16.06 9.20 -7.28
C ASP A 181 16.36 9.24 -5.78
N ALA A 182 16.78 8.10 -5.18
CA ALA A 182 17.12 8.02 -3.77
C ALA A 182 18.31 8.90 -3.40
N GLN A 183 19.31 9.02 -4.31
CA GLN A 183 20.50 9.84 -4.13
C GLN A 183 20.35 11.28 -4.65
N LYS A 184 19.18 11.64 -5.18
CA LYS A 184 18.89 12.95 -5.77
C LYS A 184 19.88 13.33 -6.89
N ILE A 185 20.19 12.34 -7.75
CA ILE A 185 21.05 12.50 -8.91
C ILE A 185 20.15 12.37 -10.16
N PRO A 186 20.15 13.37 -11.08
CA PRO A 186 19.52 13.17 -12.39
C PRO A 186 20.12 11.96 -13.11
N LEU A 187 19.29 11.11 -13.69
CA LEU A 187 19.75 9.85 -14.30
C LEU A 187 20.85 10.05 -15.35
N ALA A 188 20.79 11.16 -16.12
CA ALA A 188 21.82 11.50 -17.11
C ALA A 188 23.21 11.82 -16.47
N ASN A 189 23.23 12.16 -15.18
CA ASN A 189 24.45 12.51 -14.46
C ASN A 189 24.96 11.37 -13.58
N LEU A 190 24.23 10.25 -13.49
CA LEU A 190 24.59 9.14 -12.63
C LEU A 190 25.70 8.31 -13.27
N LYS A 191 26.75 8.03 -12.51
CA LYS A 191 27.75 7.01 -12.80
C LYS A 191 27.76 5.96 -11.70
N TRP A 192 27.94 4.70 -12.09
CA TRP A 192 28.06 3.60 -11.16
C TRP A 192 29.02 2.53 -11.65
N TYR A 193 29.65 1.85 -10.71
CA TYR A 193 30.50 0.68 -10.91
C TYR A 193 30.21 -0.32 -9.80
N ALA A 194 30.29 -1.61 -10.12
CA ALA A 194 30.10 -2.65 -9.13
C ALA A 194 31.09 -3.78 -9.30
N ALA A 195 31.29 -4.56 -8.24
CA ALA A 195 32.05 -5.82 -8.28
C ALA A 195 31.30 -6.86 -7.43
N PHE A 196 31.12 -8.07 -7.96
CA PHE A 196 30.51 -9.19 -7.26
C PHE A 196 31.53 -10.00 -6.53
N HIS A 197 31.30 -10.26 -5.25
CA HIS A 197 32.10 -11.08 -4.39
C HIS A 197 31.39 -12.37 -4.03
N ASN A 198 31.84 -13.47 -4.59
CA ASN A 198 31.28 -14.80 -4.38
C ASN A 198 31.87 -15.45 -3.11
N THR A 199 31.51 -14.91 -1.93
CA THR A 199 31.99 -15.44 -0.64
C THR A 199 31.15 -16.67 -0.23
N THR A 200 31.68 -17.50 0.66
CA THR A 200 31.13 -18.83 1.00
C THR A 200 29.73 -18.71 1.62
N HIS A 201 29.52 -17.78 2.55
CA HIS A 201 28.23 -17.66 3.29
C HIS A 201 27.34 -16.55 2.77
N HIS A 202 27.92 -15.41 2.39
CA HIS A 202 27.15 -14.20 2.04
C HIS A 202 27.66 -13.58 0.74
N PRO A 203 27.28 -14.12 -0.43
CA PRO A 203 27.60 -13.48 -1.71
C PRO A 203 26.97 -12.08 -1.76
N HIS A 204 27.75 -11.12 -2.26
CA HIS A 204 27.37 -9.71 -2.24
C HIS A 204 28.02 -8.91 -3.37
N ILE A 205 27.43 -7.76 -3.66
CA ILE A 205 28.07 -6.77 -4.52
C ILE A 205 28.50 -5.54 -3.72
N HIS A 206 29.66 -5.01 -4.09
CA HIS A 206 30.01 -3.63 -3.82
C HIS A 206 29.54 -2.78 -5.00
N LEU A 207 28.75 -1.77 -4.71
CA LEU A 207 28.21 -0.84 -5.70
C LEU A 207 28.69 0.57 -5.34
N LEU A 208 29.38 1.21 -6.25
CA LEU A 208 29.87 2.58 -6.13
C LEU A 208 29.03 3.47 -7.03
N VAL A 209 28.51 4.57 -6.48
CA VAL A 209 27.60 5.49 -7.18
C VAL A 209 27.97 6.94 -6.90
N TYR A 210 28.03 7.75 -7.95
CA TYR A 210 28.27 9.19 -7.84
C TYR A 210 27.69 9.96 -9.04
N SER A 211 27.62 11.28 -8.92
CA SER A 211 27.17 12.15 -10.03
C SER A 211 28.38 12.76 -10.74
N ILE A 212 28.32 12.89 -12.06
CA ILE A 212 29.29 13.71 -12.80
C ILE A 212 29.29 15.18 -12.36
N ASN A 213 28.17 15.64 -11.78
CA ASN A 213 28.06 16.98 -11.18
C ASN A 213 28.37 16.88 -9.66
N PRO A 214 29.46 17.48 -9.18
CA PRO A 214 29.90 17.34 -7.78
C PRO A 214 28.97 17.95 -6.74
N LYS A 215 28.01 18.79 -7.16
CA LYS A 215 27.01 19.40 -6.29
C LYS A 215 25.76 18.51 -6.04
N GLN A 216 25.74 17.33 -6.63
CA GLN A 216 24.65 16.34 -6.51
C GLN A 216 25.08 15.12 -5.68
N GLY A 217 24.17 14.20 -5.43
CA GLY A 217 24.46 12.94 -4.73
C GLY A 217 24.29 13.05 -3.22
N PHE A 218 23.06 13.35 -2.75
CA PHE A 218 22.69 13.40 -1.33
C PHE A 218 21.78 12.24 -1.00
N LEU A 219 22.17 11.39 -0.07
CA LEU A 219 21.41 10.23 0.38
C LEU A 219 20.94 10.42 1.83
N THR A 220 19.65 10.24 2.04
CA THR A 220 19.02 10.26 3.37
C THR A 220 18.77 8.84 3.86
N ASN A 221 18.47 8.68 5.16
CA ASN A 221 18.06 7.39 5.72
C ASN A 221 16.82 6.82 5.01
N GLU A 222 15.86 7.67 4.63
CA GLU A 222 14.69 7.29 3.83
C GLU A 222 15.11 6.79 2.43
N GLY A 223 16.11 7.44 1.82
CA GLY A 223 16.67 6.99 0.55
C GLY A 223 17.33 5.62 0.66
N ILE A 224 18.05 5.33 1.75
CA ILE A 224 18.65 4.01 2.01
C ILE A 224 17.55 2.94 2.14
N GLU A 225 16.50 3.21 2.91
CA GLU A 225 15.38 2.27 3.07
C GLU A 225 14.63 2.06 1.74
N LYS A 226 14.50 3.10 0.92
CA LYS A 226 13.92 2.99 -0.42
C LYS A 226 14.74 2.06 -1.33
N ILE A 227 16.08 2.21 -1.36
CA ILE A 227 16.97 1.32 -2.12
C ILE A 227 16.84 -0.12 -1.63
N ARG A 228 16.87 -0.33 -0.31
CA ARG A 228 16.72 -1.67 0.30
C ARG A 228 15.39 -2.31 -0.10
N SER A 229 14.29 -1.57 0.04
CA SER A 229 12.94 -2.04 -0.30
C SER A 229 12.83 -2.44 -1.78
N LYS A 230 13.40 -1.63 -2.68
CA LYS A 230 13.34 -1.91 -4.11
C LYS A 230 14.13 -3.16 -4.51
N PHE A 231 15.34 -3.32 -3.99
CA PHE A 231 16.14 -4.53 -4.23
C PHE A 231 15.50 -5.76 -3.61
N ALA A 232 14.95 -5.66 -2.37
CA ALA A 232 14.26 -6.77 -1.74
C ALA A 232 13.04 -7.21 -2.55
N ASN A 233 12.23 -6.27 -3.01
CA ASN A 233 11.03 -6.56 -3.79
C ASN A 233 11.34 -7.27 -5.13
N ASP A 234 12.43 -6.90 -5.81
CA ASP A 234 12.86 -7.57 -7.05
C ASP A 234 13.44 -8.97 -6.75
N ILE A 235 14.39 -9.06 -5.81
CA ILE A 235 15.09 -10.31 -5.50
C ILE A 235 14.15 -11.40 -4.98
N PHE A 236 13.17 -11.00 -4.15
CA PHE A 236 12.22 -11.91 -3.49
C PHE A 236 10.81 -11.81 -4.08
N GLN A 237 10.70 -11.45 -5.35
CA GLN A 237 9.42 -11.20 -6.00
C GLN A 237 8.44 -12.36 -5.84
N ASP A 238 8.88 -13.59 -6.07
CA ASP A 238 8.00 -14.77 -6.01
C ASP A 238 7.58 -15.11 -4.57
N GLU A 239 8.45 -14.90 -3.59
CA GLU A 239 8.11 -15.10 -2.17
C GLU A 239 7.19 -13.98 -1.67
N LEU A 240 7.40 -12.77 -2.14
CA LEU A 240 6.55 -11.62 -1.85
C LEU A 240 5.17 -11.79 -2.46
N LYS A 241 5.04 -12.44 -3.63
CA LYS A 241 3.75 -12.76 -4.24
C LYS A 241 2.85 -13.57 -3.31
N SER A 242 3.37 -14.64 -2.71
CA SER A 242 2.60 -15.45 -1.75
C SER A 242 2.22 -14.65 -0.50
N ILE A 243 3.12 -13.77 -0.03
CA ILE A 243 2.85 -12.86 1.09
C ILE A 243 1.79 -11.82 0.69
N TYR A 244 1.85 -11.28 -0.53
CA TYR A 244 0.86 -10.32 -1.04
C TYR A 244 -0.50 -10.97 -1.27
N GLN A 245 -0.55 -12.24 -1.71
CA GLN A 245 -1.79 -13.01 -1.79
C GLN A 245 -2.39 -13.22 -0.39
N GLU A 246 -1.59 -13.63 0.59
CA GLU A 246 -2.04 -13.73 1.99
C GLU A 246 -2.50 -12.37 2.53
N GLN A 247 -1.79 -11.29 2.22
CA GLN A 247 -2.19 -9.92 2.59
C GLN A 247 -3.50 -9.51 1.92
N THR A 248 -3.72 -9.88 0.65
CA THR A 248 -4.96 -9.60 -0.06
C THR A 248 -6.13 -10.34 0.55
N MET A 249 -5.98 -11.64 0.85
CA MET A 249 -6.99 -12.41 1.56
C MET A 249 -7.31 -11.79 2.92
N ARG A 250 -6.29 -11.47 3.72
CA ARG A 250 -6.48 -10.85 5.04
C ARG A 250 -7.08 -9.43 4.96
N ARG A 251 -6.79 -8.68 3.89
CA ARG A 251 -7.43 -7.39 3.61
C ARG A 251 -8.93 -7.55 3.40
N ASN A 252 -9.33 -8.56 2.61
CA ASN A 252 -10.74 -8.83 2.35
C ASN A 252 -11.44 -9.31 3.62
N GLU A 253 -10.77 -10.14 4.43
CA GLU A 253 -11.24 -10.52 5.77
C GLU A 253 -11.41 -9.28 6.68
N LEU A 254 -10.43 -8.36 6.70
CA LEU A 254 -10.52 -7.14 7.50
C LEU A 254 -11.69 -6.24 7.04
N LYS A 255 -11.92 -6.17 5.73
CA LYS A 255 -13.05 -5.41 5.17
C LYS A 255 -14.39 -6.03 5.59
N ALA A 256 -14.54 -7.34 5.44
CA ALA A 256 -15.73 -8.06 5.87
C ALA A 256 -15.95 -7.95 7.40
N MET A 257 -14.91 -8.22 8.19
CA MET A 257 -14.97 -8.06 9.65
C MET A 257 -15.42 -6.66 10.08
N SER A 258 -14.92 -5.60 9.40
CA SER A 258 -15.30 -4.23 9.79
C SER A 258 -16.79 -3.93 9.57
N GLU A 259 -17.41 -4.54 8.56
CA GLU A 259 -18.84 -4.41 8.31
C GLU A 259 -19.68 -5.18 9.35
N ASP A 260 -19.30 -6.41 9.63
CA ASP A 260 -19.97 -7.25 10.65
C ASP A 260 -19.82 -6.67 12.07
N GLN A 261 -18.64 -6.11 12.39
CA GLN A 261 -18.41 -5.49 13.70
C GLN A 261 -19.17 -4.20 13.88
N ILE A 262 -19.41 -3.40 12.83
CA ILE A 262 -20.31 -2.26 12.91
C ILE A 262 -21.73 -2.76 13.24
N LYS A 263 -22.19 -3.86 12.66
CA LYS A 263 -23.48 -4.46 12.96
C LYS A 263 -23.55 -4.92 14.42
N GLU A 264 -22.52 -5.61 14.92
CA GLU A 264 -22.46 -6.01 16.33
C GLU A 264 -22.51 -4.81 17.29
N ILE A 265 -21.74 -3.74 17.03
CA ILE A 265 -21.76 -2.51 17.84
C ILE A 265 -23.17 -1.89 17.83
N VAL A 266 -23.82 -1.85 16.66
CA VAL A 266 -25.17 -1.33 16.54
C VAL A 266 -26.17 -2.17 17.33
N SER A 267 -26.05 -3.51 17.24
CA SER A 267 -26.88 -4.43 18.02
C SER A 267 -26.68 -4.28 19.53
N GLU A 268 -25.43 -4.14 19.99
CA GLU A 268 -25.10 -3.91 21.39
C GLU A 268 -25.70 -2.59 21.91
N ILE A 269 -25.61 -1.50 21.13
CA ILE A 269 -26.22 -0.21 21.45
C ILE A 269 -27.74 -0.33 21.45
N GLY A 270 -28.32 -1.14 20.56
CA GLY A 270 -29.75 -1.41 20.51
C GLY A 270 -30.28 -2.22 21.71
N VAL A 271 -29.46 -3.08 22.30
CA VAL A 271 -29.82 -3.98 23.41
C VAL A 271 -29.45 -3.40 24.79
N GLY A 272 -28.39 -2.62 24.89
CA GLY A 272 -27.88 -2.02 26.12
C GLY A 272 -28.16 -0.52 26.26
N ASP A 273 -27.96 0.03 27.45
CA ASP A 273 -27.88 1.48 27.61
C ASP A 273 -26.59 1.98 26.95
N ILE A 274 -26.68 3.05 26.15
CA ILE A 274 -25.49 3.78 25.72
C ILE A 274 -24.65 4.10 26.94
N ASP A 275 -23.34 3.81 26.90
CA ASP A 275 -22.43 4.17 27.97
C ASP A 275 -22.65 5.65 28.33
N ASN A 276 -23.35 5.88 29.46
CA ASN A 276 -23.70 7.23 29.94
C ASN A 276 -22.45 8.10 30.10
N ARG A 277 -21.27 7.48 30.31
CA ARG A 277 -19.99 8.17 30.39
C ARG A 277 -19.58 8.72 29.02
N LEU A 278 -19.64 7.90 27.96
CA LEU A 278 -19.29 8.35 26.60
C LEU A 278 -20.26 9.42 26.12
N ALA A 279 -21.56 9.25 26.37
CA ALA A 279 -22.57 10.24 26.07
C ALA A 279 -22.30 11.60 26.76
N GLY A 280 -21.97 11.58 28.04
CA GLY A 280 -21.59 12.79 28.81
C GLY A 280 -20.32 13.46 28.26
N MET A 281 -19.32 12.69 27.87
CA MET A 281 -18.07 13.21 27.27
C MET A 281 -18.32 13.84 25.90
N VAL A 282 -19.19 13.26 25.08
CA VAL A 282 -19.59 13.81 23.76
C VAL A 282 -20.31 15.16 23.93
N MET A 283 -21.28 15.25 24.86
CA MET A 283 -21.97 16.50 25.17
C MET A 283 -21.01 17.58 25.71
N GLN A 284 -20.14 17.22 26.65
CA GLN A 284 -19.14 18.16 27.18
C GLN A 284 -18.22 18.69 26.07
N LEU A 285 -17.74 17.83 25.18
CA LEU A 285 -16.91 18.25 24.03
C LEU A 285 -17.69 19.16 23.09
N TYR A 286 -18.98 18.87 22.84
CA TYR A 286 -19.82 19.72 22.01
C TYR A 286 -19.91 21.13 22.56
N ASP A 287 -20.24 21.31 23.84
CA ASP A 287 -20.33 22.62 24.51
C ASP A 287 -18.99 23.38 24.47
N GLN A 288 -17.90 22.70 24.73
CA GLN A 288 -16.56 23.26 24.63
C GLN A 288 -16.21 23.73 23.21
N LEU A 289 -16.62 22.97 22.20
CA LEU A 289 -16.40 23.35 20.79
C LEU A 289 -17.27 24.52 20.37
N GLN A 290 -18.48 24.67 20.88
CA GLN A 290 -19.33 25.85 20.60
C GLN A 290 -18.71 27.15 21.14
N THR A 291 -18.12 27.10 22.32
CA THR A 291 -17.48 28.26 22.95
C THR A 291 -16.07 28.57 22.42
N ALA A 292 -15.41 27.58 21.77
CA ALA A 292 -14.05 27.71 21.24
C ALA A 292 -13.97 28.75 20.11
N LYS A 293 -13.05 29.69 20.21
CA LYS A 293 -12.73 30.67 19.15
C LYS A 293 -11.71 30.10 18.15
N GLY A 294 -11.87 30.42 16.87
CA GLY A 294 -10.92 30.06 15.82
C GLY A 294 -11.22 28.74 15.12
N LYS A 295 -10.19 28.13 14.48
CA LYS A 295 -10.35 26.89 13.70
C LYS A 295 -10.59 25.68 14.61
N LYS A 296 -11.70 25.01 14.42
CA LYS A 296 -12.09 23.79 15.17
C LYS A 296 -11.38 22.54 14.57
N VAL A 297 -10.06 22.52 14.66
CA VAL A 297 -9.17 21.43 14.22
C VAL A 297 -8.22 21.13 15.37
N TYR A 298 -7.99 19.86 15.68
CA TYR A 298 -7.26 19.40 16.87
C TYR A 298 -5.97 20.18 17.13
N GLY A 299 -5.16 20.44 16.08
CA GLY A 299 -3.89 21.17 16.24
C GLY A 299 -4.02 22.58 16.82
N TYR A 300 -5.14 23.24 16.56
CA TYR A 300 -5.40 24.64 16.95
C TYR A 300 -6.25 24.81 18.21
N LEU A 301 -6.79 23.72 18.76
CA LEU A 301 -7.63 23.76 19.96
C LEU A 301 -6.83 24.01 21.24
N PRO A 302 -7.41 24.62 22.28
CA PRO A 302 -6.87 24.70 23.63
C PRO A 302 -6.58 23.30 24.22
N LYS A 303 -5.65 23.24 25.18
CA LYS A 303 -5.20 21.99 25.80
C LYS A 303 -6.36 21.20 26.44
N GLU A 304 -7.28 21.90 27.09
CA GLU A 304 -8.44 21.31 27.75
C GLU A 304 -9.35 20.58 26.76
N ILE A 305 -9.65 21.24 25.63
CA ILE A 305 -10.50 20.64 24.58
C ILE A 305 -9.77 19.47 23.89
N LYS A 306 -8.45 19.58 23.68
CA LYS A 306 -7.64 18.46 23.20
C LYS A 306 -7.74 17.25 24.13
N GLN A 307 -7.70 17.49 25.46
CA GLN A 307 -7.84 16.42 26.42
C GLN A 307 -9.20 15.73 26.31
N SER A 308 -10.30 16.50 26.20
CA SER A 308 -11.64 15.93 26.00
C SER A 308 -11.73 15.07 24.72
N VAL A 309 -11.08 15.50 23.62
CA VAL A 309 -10.99 14.71 22.39
C VAL A 309 -10.18 13.42 22.59
N ASP A 310 -9.04 13.51 23.30
CA ASP A 310 -8.18 12.36 23.58
C ASP A 310 -8.87 11.36 24.52
N ASP A 311 -9.63 11.85 25.50
CA ASP A 311 -10.38 11.00 26.43
C ASP A 311 -11.51 10.24 25.71
N ILE A 312 -12.26 10.91 24.81
CA ILE A 312 -13.24 10.23 23.94
C ILE A 312 -12.54 9.18 23.08
N PHE A 313 -11.41 9.53 22.45
CA PHE A 313 -10.66 8.59 21.62
C PHE A 313 -10.18 7.39 22.44
N ALA A 314 -9.73 7.60 23.69
CA ALA A 314 -9.31 6.52 24.57
C ALA A 314 -10.46 5.57 24.91
N VAL A 315 -11.66 6.08 25.17
CA VAL A 315 -12.85 5.24 25.43
C VAL A 315 -13.25 4.45 24.18
N LEU A 316 -13.31 5.10 23.02
CA LEU A 316 -13.65 4.43 21.76
C LEU A 316 -12.62 3.35 21.40
N ALA A 317 -11.32 3.60 21.66
CA ALA A 317 -10.24 2.65 21.40
C ALA A 317 -10.23 1.45 22.39
N GLN A 318 -10.96 1.50 23.49
CA GLN A 318 -11.15 0.39 24.43
C GLN A 318 -12.30 -0.53 24.05
N ASN A 319 -13.13 -0.15 23.10
CA ASN A 319 -14.19 -1.02 22.60
C ASN A 319 -13.59 -2.29 21.98
N GLU A 320 -14.15 -3.44 22.32
CA GLU A 320 -13.61 -4.76 21.95
C GLU A 320 -13.50 -4.93 20.42
N HIS A 321 -14.48 -4.42 19.68
CA HIS A 321 -14.50 -4.51 18.21
C HIS A 321 -13.40 -3.62 17.58
N ILE A 322 -13.20 -2.41 18.11
CA ILE A 322 -12.11 -1.52 17.65
C ILE A 322 -10.74 -2.13 17.97
N ILE A 323 -10.59 -2.77 19.12
CA ILE A 323 -9.37 -3.50 19.48
C ILE A 323 -9.12 -4.63 18.48
N LYS A 324 -10.11 -5.48 18.19
CA LYS A 324 -9.98 -6.57 17.21
C LYS A 324 -9.57 -6.07 15.82
N LEU A 325 -10.16 -4.96 15.35
CA LEU A 325 -9.79 -4.33 14.08
C LEU A 325 -8.35 -3.82 14.09
N TYR A 326 -7.95 -3.14 15.16
CA TYR A 326 -6.59 -2.60 15.27
C TYR A 326 -5.55 -3.71 15.40
N ASP A 327 -5.82 -4.76 16.18
CA ASP A 327 -4.93 -5.92 16.30
C ASP A 327 -4.75 -6.60 14.93
N ARG A 328 -5.83 -6.75 14.17
CA ARG A 328 -5.75 -7.28 12.81
C ARG A 328 -4.90 -6.40 11.89
N TRP A 329 -5.07 -5.08 11.96
CA TRP A 329 -4.20 -4.13 11.25
C TRP A 329 -2.72 -4.30 11.67
N CYS A 330 -2.43 -4.42 12.96
CA CYS A 330 -1.09 -4.66 13.48
C CYS A 330 -0.47 -5.97 12.95
N GLU A 331 -1.25 -7.04 12.87
CA GLU A 331 -0.79 -8.33 12.31
C GLU A 331 -0.40 -8.19 10.84
N LEU A 332 -1.21 -7.50 10.06
CA LEU A 332 -0.95 -7.26 8.64
C LEU A 332 0.31 -6.41 8.44
N GLU A 333 0.48 -5.35 9.24
CA GLU A 333 1.70 -4.55 9.23
C GLU A 333 2.94 -5.34 9.68
N LYS A 334 2.81 -6.25 10.66
CA LYS A 334 3.91 -7.18 11.05
C LYS A 334 4.34 -8.08 9.90
N LEU A 335 3.41 -8.63 9.12
CA LEU A 335 3.73 -9.43 7.93
C LEU A 335 4.55 -8.63 6.92
N LYS A 336 4.15 -7.39 6.68
CA LYS A 336 4.85 -6.45 5.82
C LYS A 336 6.29 -6.19 6.29
N TYR A 337 6.48 -5.91 7.58
CA TYR A 337 7.83 -5.68 8.12
C TYR A 337 8.71 -6.93 8.13
N LYS A 338 8.15 -8.13 8.31
CA LYS A 338 8.91 -9.40 8.22
C LYS A 338 9.64 -9.58 6.88
N THR A 339 9.16 -8.94 5.83
CA THR A 339 9.79 -8.96 4.50
C THR A 339 11.12 -8.21 4.46
N TYR A 340 11.29 -7.18 5.33
CA TYR A 340 12.45 -6.28 5.28
C TYR A 340 13.35 -6.38 6.50
N THR A 341 12.86 -6.88 7.64
CA THR A 341 13.62 -6.88 8.88
C THR A 341 13.23 -8.04 9.78
N LEU A 342 14.23 -8.62 10.46
CA LEU A 342 14.02 -9.61 11.52
C LEU A 342 13.71 -8.97 12.88
N LYS A 343 13.84 -7.64 13.01
CA LYS A 343 13.53 -6.96 14.26
C LYS A 343 12.04 -7.05 14.53
N PRO A 344 11.61 -7.55 15.70
CA PRO A 344 10.22 -7.53 16.07
C PRO A 344 9.71 -6.08 16.07
N GLN A 345 8.67 -5.81 15.30
CA GLN A 345 7.99 -4.52 15.31
C GLN A 345 6.94 -4.56 16.41
N MET A 346 7.03 -3.60 17.33
CA MET A 346 5.99 -3.31 18.30
C MET A 346 5.24 -2.07 17.84
N PHE A 347 3.93 -2.19 17.72
CA PHE A 347 3.08 -1.05 17.40
C PHE A 347 2.59 -0.41 18.70
N PRO A 348 2.55 0.93 18.77
CA PRO A 348 1.99 1.64 19.90
C PRO A 348 0.48 1.38 20.01
N ALA A 349 -0.15 1.76 21.11
CA ALA A 349 -1.60 1.76 21.20
C ALA A 349 -2.24 2.59 20.08
N LEU A 350 -3.49 2.27 19.68
CA LEU A 350 -4.19 2.97 18.60
C LEU A 350 -4.18 4.49 18.79
N THR A 351 -4.38 4.96 20.00
CA THR A 351 -4.37 6.39 20.37
C THR A 351 -3.03 7.08 20.19
N GLU A 352 -1.93 6.34 20.24
CA GLU A 352 -0.56 6.84 20.09
C GLU A 352 -0.02 6.65 18.68
N ASN A 353 -0.68 5.82 17.88
CA ASN A 353 -0.22 5.51 16.54
C ASN A 353 -0.40 6.73 15.60
N LYS A 354 0.73 7.11 14.97
CA LYS A 354 0.80 8.30 14.12
C LYS A 354 -0.05 8.19 12.86
N GLU A 355 -0.28 6.99 12.36
CA GLU A 355 -1.09 6.75 11.17
C GLU A 355 -2.56 7.13 11.41
N PHE A 356 -3.04 7.00 12.65
CA PHE A 356 -4.44 7.26 13.04
C PHE A 356 -4.68 8.63 13.68
N ARG A 357 -3.79 9.60 13.47
CA ARG A 357 -3.96 10.99 13.98
C ARG A 357 -5.24 11.69 13.46
N SER A 358 -5.70 11.28 12.28
CA SER A 358 -6.90 11.82 11.65
C SER A 358 -8.17 11.54 12.47
N ILE A 359 -8.18 10.49 13.31
CA ILE A 359 -9.33 10.14 14.17
C ILE A 359 -9.70 11.31 15.09
N ARG A 360 -8.75 12.03 15.65
CA ARG A 360 -9.02 13.20 16.51
C ARG A 360 -9.82 14.30 15.80
N ASN A 361 -9.46 14.59 14.55
CA ASN A 361 -10.19 15.57 13.75
C ASN A 361 -11.56 15.04 13.31
N MET A 362 -11.65 13.73 13.08
CA MET A 362 -12.91 13.07 12.79
C MET A 362 -13.87 13.18 14.00
N ILE A 363 -13.41 12.89 15.24
CA ILE A 363 -14.22 13.07 16.45
C ILE A 363 -14.75 14.49 16.54
N ILE A 364 -13.89 15.51 16.37
CA ILE A 364 -14.30 16.91 16.39
C ILE A 364 -15.39 17.20 15.36
N LYS A 365 -15.21 16.74 14.11
CA LYS A 365 -16.18 16.96 13.03
C LYS A 365 -17.52 16.29 13.31
N THR A 366 -17.49 15.06 13.84
CA THR A 366 -18.71 14.29 14.14
C THR A 366 -19.47 14.92 15.31
N VAL A 367 -18.76 15.32 16.37
CA VAL A 367 -19.39 15.98 17.53
C VAL A 367 -19.96 17.35 17.16
N LEU A 368 -19.32 18.12 16.28
CA LEU A 368 -19.87 19.39 15.79
C LEU A 368 -21.19 19.23 15.04
N LYS A 369 -21.43 18.06 14.44
CA LYS A 369 -22.67 17.71 13.75
C LYS A 369 -23.73 17.07 14.66
N LEU A 370 -23.54 17.11 15.98
CA LEU A 370 -24.47 16.48 16.94
C LEU A 370 -25.92 16.96 16.76
N HIS A 371 -26.13 18.23 16.44
CA HIS A 371 -27.46 18.80 16.15
C HIS A 371 -27.84 18.76 14.66
N GLU A 372 -27.00 18.17 13.80
CA GLU A 372 -27.26 17.93 12.38
C GLU A 372 -27.22 16.42 12.06
N PRO A 373 -27.97 15.55 12.78
CA PRO A 373 -27.76 14.10 12.72
C PRO A 373 -28.32 13.43 11.45
N ILE A 374 -28.95 14.20 10.56
CA ILE A 374 -29.71 13.67 9.42
C ILE A 374 -28.77 13.13 8.34
N ILE A 375 -27.69 13.87 8.03
CA ILE A 375 -26.76 13.51 6.95
C ILE A 375 -25.60 12.71 7.53
N ASP A 376 -25.63 11.40 7.36
CA ASP A 376 -24.49 10.55 7.67
C ASP A 376 -23.60 10.27 6.42
N ASN A 377 -22.39 9.70 6.68
CA ASN A 377 -21.42 9.46 5.62
C ASN A 377 -21.55 8.05 5.00
N TYR A 378 -22.67 7.36 5.24
CA TYR A 378 -22.93 6.09 4.59
C TYR A 378 -23.49 6.33 3.19
N ASP A 379 -22.93 5.61 2.21
CA ASP A 379 -23.42 5.57 0.84
C ASP A 379 -23.68 4.10 0.46
N PRO A 380 -24.93 3.71 0.25
CA PRO A 380 -25.24 2.36 -0.22
C PRO A 380 -24.59 2.11 -1.58
N VAL A 381 -24.10 0.89 -1.79
CA VAL A 381 -23.44 0.49 -3.03
C VAL A 381 -24.43 -0.29 -3.89
N PRO A 382 -24.70 0.15 -5.15
CA PRO A 382 -25.56 -0.61 -6.05
C PRO A 382 -24.91 -1.96 -6.40
N PRO A 383 -25.73 -2.97 -6.75
CA PRO A 383 -25.23 -4.25 -7.22
C PRO A 383 -24.39 -4.07 -8.49
N GLU A 384 -23.47 -5.02 -8.75
CA GLU A 384 -22.69 -4.98 -10.00
C GLU A 384 -23.59 -5.28 -11.21
N PRO A 385 -23.33 -4.65 -12.38
CA PRO A 385 -24.05 -4.95 -13.60
C PRO A 385 -23.94 -6.42 -13.99
N LYS A 386 -25.06 -7.04 -14.35
CA LYS A 386 -25.08 -8.45 -14.75
C LYS A 386 -24.38 -8.66 -16.08
N GLU A 387 -23.68 -9.78 -16.18
CA GLU A 387 -23.06 -10.23 -17.44
C GLU A 387 -24.13 -10.64 -18.46
N SER A 388 -23.93 -10.25 -19.70
CA SER A 388 -24.79 -10.68 -20.83
C SER A 388 -24.10 -11.77 -21.64
N PHE A 389 -24.85 -12.80 -22.05
CA PHE A 389 -24.39 -13.86 -22.93
C PHE A 389 -25.17 -13.84 -24.25
N THR A 390 -24.44 -14.02 -25.33
CA THR A 390 -25.04 -14.11 -26.67
C THR A 390 -25.46 -15.55 -26.97
N LEU A 391 -26.37 -15.72 -27.94
CA LEU A 391 -26.73 -17.05 -28.45
C LEU A 391 -25.48 -17.79 -28.98
N SER A 392 -24.53 -17.08 -29.58
CA SER A 392 -23.26 -17.62 -30.05
C SER A 392 -22.41 -18.19 -28.91
N ASP A 393 -22.41 -17.57 -27.74
CA ASP A 393 -21.65 -18.04 -26.59
C ASP A 393 -22.21 -19.37 -26.06
N LEU A 394 -23.53 -19.52 -26.11
CA LEU A 394 -24.22 -20.76 -25.69
C LEU A 394 -23.99 -21.90 -26.69
N VAL A 395 -24.11 -21.63 -27.97
CA VAL A 395 -24.01 -22.66 -29.03
C VAL A 395 -22.57 -23.18 -29.17
N ASN A 396 -21.56 -22.31 -29.05
CA ASN A 396 -20.14 -22.67 -29.21
C ASN A 396 -19.47 -23.16 -27.92
N ASN A 397 -20.23 -23.50 -26.90
CA ASN A 397 -19.73 -23.92 -25.57
C ASN A 397 -18.78 -22.90 -24.87
N LYS A 398 -18.67 -21.68 -25.37
CA LYS A 398 -17.90 -20.60 -24.75
C LYS A 398 -18.42 -20.28 -23.35
N HIS A 399 -19.74 -20.38 -23.17
CA HIS A 399 -20.37 -20.19 -21.86
C HIS A 399 -20.04 -21.32 -20.88
N GLY A 400 -19.98 -22.57 -21.36
CA GLY A 400 -19.60 -23.72 -20.53
C GLY A 400 -18.17 -23.61 -20.00
N LEU A 401 -17.19 -23.29 -20.86
CA LEU A 401 -15.80 -23.08 -20.46
C LEU A 401 -15.67 -21.93 -19.42
N TYR A 402 -16.38 -20.82 -19.66
CA TYR A 402 -16.43 -19.69 -18.74
C TYR A 402 -17.00 -20.08 -17.39
N LYS A 403 -18.19 -20.73 -17.38
CA LYS A 403 -18.88 -21.15 -16.18
C LYS A 403 -18.03 -22.14 -15.34
N TYR A 404 -17.43 -23.12 -16.00
CA TYR A 404 -16.56 -24.10 -15.34
C TYR A 404 -15.27 -23.48 -14.81
N GLY A 405 -14.62 -22.61 -15.60
CA GLY A 405 -13.42 -21.90 -15.19
C GLY A 405 -13.70 -21.02 -13.97
N LYS A 406 -14.81 -20.29 -13.98
CA LYS A 406 -15.25 -19.47 -12.85
C LYS A 406 -15.58 -20.33 -11.61
N ALA A 407 -16.30 -21.43 -11.76
CA ALA A 407 -16.63 -22.33 -10.65
C ALA A 407 -15.38 -22.95 -10.01
N LEU A 408 -14.37 -23.32 -10.81
CA LEU A 408 -13.07 -23.81 -10.31
C LEU A 408 -12.29 -22.75 -9.53
N LEU A 409 -12.38 -21.48 -9.88
CA LEU A 409 -11.75 -20.40 -9.12
C LEU A 409 -12.49 -20.16 -7.80
N LEU A 410 -13.81 -20.14 -7.82
CA LEU A 410 -14.65 -19.86 -6.65
C LEU A 410 -14.78 -21.05 -5.69
N GLY A 411 -14.59 -22.28 -6.19
CA GLY A 411 -14.89 -23.50 -5.43
C GLY A 411 -16.40 -23.80 -5.31
N ASP A 412 -17.22 -23.25 -6.22
CA ASP A 412 -18.67 -23.45 -6.23
C ASP A 412 -19.01 -24.87 -6.71
N ASP A 413 -19.50 -25.71 -5.82
CA ASP A 413 -19.89 -27.12 -6.03
C ASP A 413 -18.78 -28.08 -6.54
N ILE A 414 -17.54 -27.57 -6.69
CA ILE A 414 -16.37 -28.34 -7.11
C ILE A 414 -15.12 -27.93 -6.32
N ALA A 415 -14.17 -28.85 -6.19
CA ALA A 415 -12.92 -28.56 -5.52
C ALA A 415 -12.17 -27.39 -6.25
N PRO A 416 -11.75 -26.33 -5.55
CA PRO A 416 -11.11 -25.18 -6.18
C PRO A 416 -9.76 -25.56 -6.80
N SER A 417 -9.49 -25.04 -7.99
CA SER A 417 -8.22 -25.19 -8.69
C SER A 417 -7.94 -23.95 -9.52
N SER A 418 -7.06 -23.09 -9.02
CA SER A 418 -6.70 -21.84 -9.68
C SER A 418 -6.08 -22.09 -11.07
N GLU A 419 -5.18 -23.06 -11.19
CA GLU A 419 -4.50 -23.38 -12.46
C GLU A 419 -5.48 -23.88 -13.54
N LEU A 420 -6.35 -24.83 -13.20
CA LEU A 420 -7.36 -25.34 -14.12
C LEU A 420 -8.44 -24.30 -14.44
N GLY A 421 -8.81 -23.47 -13.46
CA GLY A 421 -9.77 -22.39 -13.64
C GLY A 421 -9.25 -21.34 -14.61
N GLU A 422 -8.00 -20.90 -14.46
CA GLU A 422 -7.32 -19.98 -15.36
C GLU A 422 -7.21 -20.56 -16.79
N ASP A 423 -6.76 -21.82 -16.94
CA ASP A 423 -6.63 -22.49 -18.25
C ASP A 423 -7.98 -22.56 -18.98
N LEU A 424 -9.07 -22.89 -18.30
CA LEU A 424 -10.41 -22.92 -18.92
C LEU A 424 -10.91 -21.52 -19.31
N LEU A 425 -10.63 -20.51 -18.49
CA LEU A 425 -10.95 -19.12 -18.83
C LEU A 425 -10.14 -18.65 -20.04
N MET A 426 -8.84 -18.96 -20.10
CA MET A 426 -8.00 -18.65 -21.27
C MET A 426 -8.50 -19.36 -22.54
N LYS A 427 -8.96 -20.62 -22.45
CA LYS A 427 -9.61 -21.32 -23.56
C LYS A 427 -10.93 -20.65 -23.97
N ALA A 428 -11.72 -20.18 -23.00
CA ALA A 428 -12.94 -19.41 -23.30
C ALA A 428 -12.60 -18.10 -24.04
N ILE A 429 -11.56 -17.40 -23.61
CA ILE A 429 -11.05 -16.16 -24.25
C ILE A 429 -10.60 -16.46 -25.68
N ALA A 430 -9.85 -17.53 -25.91
CA ALA A 430 -9.39 -17.94 -27.24
C ALA A 430 -10.55 -18.21 -28.23
N THR A 431 -11.73 -18.58 -27.69
CA THR A 431 -12.95 -18.72 -28.50
C THR A 431 -13.75 -17.43 -28.62
N GLY A 432 -13.25 -16.31 -28.09
CA GLY A 432 -13.87 -14.97 -28.17
C GLY A 432 -14.93 -14.71 -27.10
N ASN A 433 -14.83 -15.32 -25.91
CA ASN A 433 -15.73 -15.00 -24.80
C ASN A 433 -15.24 -13.76 -24.03
N ILE A 434 -15.86 -12.62 -24.30
CA ILE A 434 -15.54 -11.32 -23.69
C ILE A 434 -15.77 -11.33 -22.17
N ASN A 435 -16.80 -12.05 -21.68
CA ASN A 435 -17.08 -12.14 -20.25
C ASN A 435 -15.98 -12.91 -19.50
N ALA A 436 -15.41 -13.95 -20.15
CA ALA A 436 -14.26 -14.67 -19.58
C ALA A 436 -13.02 -13.76 -19.50
N GLU A 437 -12.76 -12.96 -20.57
CA GLU A 437 -11.64 -12.03 -20.59
C GLU A 437 -11.79 -10.95 -19.51
N ARG A 438 -12.98 -10.38 -19.39
CA ARG A 438 -13.29 -9.37 -18.36
C ARG A 438 -13.23 -9.95 -16.94
N TYR A 439 -13.73 -11.17 -16.72
CA TYR A 439 -13.68 -11.85 -15.42
C TYR A 439 -12.23 -12.15 -15.05
N LEU A 440 -11.45 -12.73 -15.96
CA LEU A 440 -10.04 -13.05 -15.72
C LEU A 440 -9.21 -11.79 -15.43
N ALA A 441 -9.47 -10.71 -16.17
CA ALA A 441 -8.82 -9.40 -15.92
C ALA A 441 -9.12 -8.90 -14.49
N ARG A 442 -10.34 -9.07 -14.03
CA ARG A 442 -10.75 -8.69 -12.66
C ARG A 442 -10.06 -9.55 -11.61
N GLU A 443 -9.93 -10.86 -11.84
CA GLU A 443 -9.20 -11.77 -10.96
C GLU A 443 -7.72 -11.40 -10.86
N TYR A 444 -7.07 -11.05 -11.98
CA TYR A 444 -5.69 -10.52 -11.94
C TYR A 444 -5.57 -9.20 -11.18
N ILE A 445 -6.56 -8.31 -11.25
CA ILE A 445 -6.55 -7.06 -10.50
C ILE A 445 -6.79 -7.29 -9.01
N SER A 446 -7.76 -8.13 -8.65
CA SER A 446 -8.11 -8.39 -7.24
C SER A 446 -7.10 -9.29 -6.55
N GLY A 447 -6.57 -10.29 -7.25
CA GLY A 447 -5.72 -11.34 -6.67
C GLY A 447 -6.46 -12.25 -5.69
N GLU A 448 -7.80 -12.38 -5.83
CA GLU A 448 -8.60 -13.19 -4.89
C GLU A 448 -8.39 -14.68 -5.09
N HIS A 449 -8.42 -15.15 -6.32
CA HIS A 449 -8.33 -16.58 -6.65
C HIS A 449 -7.13 -16.91 -7.54
N LEU A 450 -6.53 -15.88 -8.16
CA LEU A 450 -5.33 -15.97 -8.98
C LEU A 450 -4.22 -15.10 -8.42
N GLU A 451 -3.00 -15.34 -8.88
CA GLU A 451 -1.89 -14.44 -8.61
C GLU A 451 -2.20 -13.03 -9.13
N GLN A 452 -2.05 -12.03 -8.26
CA GLN A 452 -2.33 -10.64 -8.60
C GLN A 452 -1.34 -10.10 -9.65
N ASP A 453 -1.87 -9.68 -10.78
CA ASP A 453 -1.15 -8.98 -11.85
C ASP A 453 -1.99 -7.79 -12.34
N ILE A 454 -1.89 -6.69 -11.61
CA ILE A 454 -2.72 -5.50 -11.85
C ILE A 454 -2.47 -4.93 -13.25
N ASP A 455 -1.22 -4.90 -13.70
CA ASP A 455 -0.87 -4.34 -15.02
C ASP A 455 -1.49 -5.17 -16.14
N LYS A 456 -1.41 -6.50 -16.06
CA LYS A 456 -2.05 -7.42 -17.00
C LYS A 456 -3.57 -7.27 -17.00
N GLY A 457 -4.19 -7.22 -15.83
CA GLY A 457 -5.63 -7.03 -15.69
C GLY A 457 -6.12 -5.68 -16.26
N ILE A 458 -5.40 -4.60 -15.98
CA ILE A 458 -5.71 -3.26 -16.52
C ILE A 458 -5.52 -3.23 -18.07
N GLU A 459 -4.46 -3.86 -18.58
CA GLU A 459 -4.23 -3.96 -20.04
C GLU A 459 -5.39 -4.71 -20.73
N MET A 460 -5.81 -5.85 -20.19
CA MET A 460 -6.95 -6.62 -20.70
C MET A 460 -8.24 -5.80 -20.70
N LEU A 461 -8.58 -5.14 -19.57
CA LEU A 461 -9.77 -4.29 -19.51
C LEU A 461 -9.68 -3.10 -20.47
N THR A 462 -8.49 -2.50 -20.61
CA THR A 462 -8.26 -1.37 -21.54
C THR A 462 -8.49 -1.79 -22.97
N LYS A 463 -7.96 -2.93 -23.39
CA LYS A 463 -8.16 -3.49 -24.72
C LYS A 463 -9.65 -3.75 -25.00
N LEU A 464 -10.37 -4.31 -24.03
CA LEU A 464 -11.81 -4.53 -24.15
C LEU A 464 -12.59 -3.21 -24.23
N ALA A 465 -12.28 -2.24 -23.39
CA ALA A 465 -12.92 -0.92 -23.40
C ALA A 465 -12.66 -0.18 -24.72
N ASP A 466 -11.42 -0.20 -25.21
CA ASP A 466 -11.06 0.42 -26.50
C ASP A 466 -11.72 -0.28 -27.69
N SER A 467 -12.10 -1.56 -27.57
CA SER A 467 -12.92 -2.29 -28.54
C SER A 467 -14.42 -2.02 -28.42
N GLY A 468 -14.83 -1.14 -27.51
CA GLY A 468 -16.23 -0.73 -27.30
C GLY A 468 -16.98 -1.52 -26.23
N ASN A 469 -16.31 -2.35 -25.41
CA ASN A 469 -16.99 -3.04 -24.32
C ASN A 469 -17.32 -2.10 -23.15
N ALA A 470 -18.59 -1.76 -23.03
CA ALA A 470 -19.11 -0.80 -22.06
C ALA A 470 -18.87 -1.23 -20.58
N LEU A 471 -19.01 -2.53 -20.27
CA LEU A 471 -18.81 -3.04 -18.92
C LEU A 471 -17.33 -2.98 -18.51
N SER A 472 -16.40 -3.19 -19.44
CA SER A 472 -14.96 -3.03 -19.16
C SER A 472 -14.60 -1.56 -18.94
N ALA A 473 -15.19 -0.65 -19.71
CA ALA A 473 -15.06 0.78 -19.49
C ALA A 473 -15.60 1.20 -18.12
N TYR A 474 -16.78 0.71 -17.74
CA TYR A 474 -17.33 0.95 -16.39
C TYR A 474 -16.40 0.46 -15.27
N GLN A 475 -15.85 -0.75 -15.40
CA GLN A 475 -14.91 -1.31 -14.42
C GLN A 475 -13.63 -0.47 -14.31
N LEU A 476 -13.02 -0.08 -15.44
CA LEU A 476 -11.85 0.81 -15.43
C LEU A 476 -12.16 2.16 -14.78
N GLY A 477 -13.31 2.74 -15.07
CA GLY A 477 -13.76 3.97 -14.45
C GLY A 477 -13.85 3.86 -12.94
N LYS A 478 -14.42 2.77 -12.40
CA LYS A 478 -14.45 2.50 -10.96
C LYS A 478 -13.07 2.28 -10.35
N ILE A 479 -12.19 1.58 -11.05
CA ILE A 479 -10.81 1.32 -10.60
C ILE A 479 -10.04 2.63 -10.46
N TYR A 480 -10.09 3.51 -11.48
CA TYR A 480 -9.42 4.81 -11.43
C TYR A 480 -10.10 5.84 -10.49
N MET A 481 -11.35 5.62 -10.11
CA MET A 481 -12.06 6.45 -9.14
C MET A 481 -11.54 6.25 -7.71
N LYS A 482 -11.04 5.05 -7.39
CA LYS A 482 -10.56 4.67 -6.07
C LYS A 482 -9.04 4.57 -6.04
N ASP A 483 -8.42 4.82 -4.89
CA ASP A 483 -6.98 4.62 -4.66
C ASP A 483 -6.73 3.21 -4.08
N GLU A 484 -7.33 2.19 -4.71
CA GLU A 484 -7.35 0.81 -4.21
C GLU A 484 -6.30 -0.07 -4.91
N PHE A 485 -6.35 -0.18 -6.23
CA PHE A 485 -5.43 -1.01 -7.03
C PHE A 485 -4.42 -0.18 -7.78
N VAL A 486 -4.82 0.99 -8.23
CA VAL A 486 -3.99 1.97 -8.94
C VAL A 486 -4.12 3.34 -8.28
N TYR A 487 -3.24 4.27 -8.61
CA TYR A 487 -3.44 5.65 -8.18
C TYR A 487 -4.73 6.21 -8.75
N LYS A 488 -5.51 6.84 -7.87
CA LYS A 488 -6.70 7.58 -8.27
C LYS A 488 -6.37 8.57 -9.38
N ASP A 489 -7.02 8.38 -10.54
CA ASP A 489 -6.92 9.23 -11.71
C ASP A 489 -8.33 9.68 -12.13
N PRO A 490 -8.81 10.83 -11.62
CA PRO A 490 -10.16 11.31 -11.91
C PRO A 490 -10.41 11.58 -13.38
N ASP A 491 -9.38 11.93 -14.16
CA ASP A 491 -9.53 12.22 -15.60
C ASP A 491 -9.75 10.93 -16.39
N LYS A 492 -9.00 9.87 -16.07
CA LYS A 492 -9.24 8.55 -16.65
C LYS A 492 -10.58 7.97 -16.22
N SER A 493 -10.93 8.13 -14.92
CA SER A 493 -12.21 7.69 -14.39
C SER A 493 -13.36 8.35 -15.14
N GLU A 494 -13.32 9.67 -15.32
CA GLU A 494 -14.34 10.43 -16.07
C GLU A 494 -14.44 9.90 -17.51
N ARG A 495 -13.32 9.77 -18.22
CA ARG A 495 -13.31 9.29 -19.62
C ARG A 495 -13.97 7.92 -19.76
N TYR A 496 -13.60 6.95 -18.91
CA TYR A 496 -14.12 5.59 -19.02
C TYR A 496 -15.56 5.48 -18.53
N LEU A 497 -15.96 6.22 -17.49
CA LEU A 497 -17.36 6.26 -17.03
C LEU A 497 -18.26 6.94 -18.06
N THR A 498 -17.79 8.01 -18.72
CA THR A 498 -18.54 8.64 -19.82
C THR A 498 -18.72 7.67 -20.96
N GLN A 499 -17.66 6.99 -21.41
CA GLN A 499 -17.75 5.95 -22.44
C GLN A 499 -18.79 4.87 -22.08
N ALA A 500 -18.79 4.42 -20.83
CA ALA A 500 -19.74 3.41 -20.38
C ALA A 500 -21.17 3.94 -20.29
N SER A 501 -21.36 5.19 -19.86
CA SER A 501 -22.64 5.88 -19.81
C SER A 501 -23.24 6.08 -21.20
N ASP A 502 -22.42 6.55 -22.17
CA ASP A 502 -22.84 6.75 -23.56
C ASP A 502 -23.21 5.42 -24.24
N ALA A 503 -22.65 4.32 -23.78
CA ALA A 503 -22.98 2.96 -24.23
C ALA A 503 -24.19 2.36 -23.46
N GLY A 504 -24.87 3.12 -22.62
CA GLY A 504 -26.11 2.72 -21.94
C GLY A 504 -25.92 1.96 -20.62
N ILE A 505 -24.76 2.02 -19.98
CA ILE A 505 -24.57 1.45 -18.64
C ILE A 505 -25.10 2.41 -17.58
N GLU A 506 -26.32 2.14 -17.07
CA GLU A 506 -27.02 2.94 -16.06
C GLU A 506 -26.18 3.19 -14.81
N PHE A 507 -25.42 2.17 -14.35
CA PHE A 507 -24.50 2.28 -13.21
C PHE A 507 -23.38 3.30 -13.44
N ALA A 508 -22.99 3.53 -14.69
CA ALA A 508 -21.95 4.50 -15.02
C ALA A 508 -22.43 5.94 -14.83
N VAL A 509 -23.71 6.21 -15.08
CA VAL A 509 -24.32 7.53 -14.84
C VAL A 509 -24.23 7.88 -13.34
N TYR A 510 -24.62 6.94 -12.47
CA TYR A 510 -24.49 7.11 -11.03
C TYR A 510 -23.04 7.25 -10.56
N ALA A 511 -22.14 6.43 -11.12
CA ALA A 511 -20.70 6.51 -10.77
C ALA A 511 -20.08 7.85 -11.21
N LEU A 512 -20.48 8.40 -12.36
CA LEU A 512 -20.09 9.75 -12.80
C LEU A 512 -20.59 10.82 -11.84
N ALA A 513 -21.84 10.74 -11.41
CA ALA A 513 -22.38 11.66 -10.41
C ALA A 513 -21.52 11.65 -9.13
N LYS A 514 -21.20 10.46 -8.63
CA LYS A 514 -20.31 10.32 -7.47
C LYS A 514 -18.89 10.84 -7.71
N LEU A 515 -18.36 10.72 -8.92
CA LEU A 515 -17.07 11.29 -9.27
C LEU A 515 -17.07 12.82 -9.15
N TYR A 516 -18.14 13.49 -9.63
CA TYR A 516 -18.30 14.94 -9.54
C TYR A 516 -18.59 15.44 -8.12
N LEU A 517 -18.93 14.58 -7.18
CA LEU A 517 -19.01 14.92 -5.75
C LEU A 517 -17.64 14.85 -5.05
N THR A 518 -16.61 14.33 -5.71
CA THR A 518 -15.26 14.25 -5.12
C THR A 518 -14.53 15.60 -5.14
N GLU A 519 -13.67 15.88 -4.13
CA GLU A 519 -12.96 17.15 -4.02
C GLU A 519 -12.16 17.55 -5.28
N LYS A 520 -11.62 16.57 -6.03
CA LYS A 520 -10.78 16.83 -7.22
C LYS A 520 -11.57 17.22 -8.46
N LYS A 521 -12.84 16.84 -8.55
CA LYS A 521 -13.73 17.08 -9.71
C LYS A 521 -15.01 17.82 -9.32
N LYS A 522 -15.06 18.40 -8.12
CA LYS A 522 -16.28 18.97 -7.53
C LYS A 522 -17.03 19.88 -8.51
N ASP A 523 -18.15 19.36 -9.02
CA ASP A 523 -19.11 20.05 -9.89
C ASP A 523 -20.52 19.59 -9.48
N LEU A 524 -21.12 20.35 -8.57
CA LEU A 524 -22.39 19.97 -7.96
C LEU A 524 -23.55 19.99 -8.99
N ALA A 525 -23.52 20.92 -9.93
CA ALA A 525 -24.57 21.03 -10.94
C ALA A 525 -24.56 19.80 -11.88
N LYS A 526 -23.39 19.37 -12.32
CA LYS A 526 -23.29 18.12 -13.11
C LYS A 526 -23.67 16.89 -12.30
N ALA A 527 -23.26 16.83 -11.03
CA ALA A 527 -23.64 15.73 -10.16
C ALA A 527 -25.15 15.62 -10.01
N VAL A 528 -25.85 16.75 -9.77
CA VAL A 528 -27.33 16.80 -9.66
C VAL A 528 -27.98 16.36 -10.97
N SER A 529 -27.58 16.90 -12.11
CA SER A 529 -28.14 16.52 -13.41
C SER A 529 -27.98 15.01 -13.71
N LEU A 530 -26.81 14.44 -13.38
CA LEU A 530 -26.57 13.00 -13.54
C LEU A 530 -27.38 12.15 -12.55
N LEU A 531 -27.60 12.64 -11.32
CA LEU A 531 -28.46 11.96 -10.34
C LEU A 531 -29.91 11.98 -10.75
N GLU A 532 -30.41 13.10 -11.31
CA GLU A 532 -31.76 13.17 -11.88
C GLU A 532 -31.95 12.14 -12.98
N THR A 533 -30.98 12.06 -13.91
CA THR A 533 -30.98 11.00 -14.94
C THR A 533 -30.90 9.59 -14.33
N ALA A 534 -30.07 9.37 -13.33
CA ALA A 534 -29.93 8.07 -12.68
C ALA A 534 -31.21 7.64 -11.93
N CYS A 535 -32.01 8.57 -11.48
CA CYS A 535 -33.33 8.31 -10.86
C CYS A 535 -34.37 7.77 -11.85
N GLU A 536 -34.13 7.87 -13.16
CA GLU A 536 -35.01 7.30 -14.19
C GLU A 536 -34.78 5.79 -14.39
N TYR A 537 -33.68 5.25 -13.90
CA TYR A 537 -33.28 3.83 -14.08
C TYR A 537 -33.68 2.99 -12.87
N ASP A 538 -34.56 2.04 -13.04
CA ASP A 538 -35.15 1.24 -11.94
C ASP A 538 -34.16 0.61 -10.99
N ILE A 539 -33.03 0.06 -11.51
CA ILE A 539 -32.04 -0.66 -10.71
C ILE A 539 -31.18 0.32 -9.89
N VAL A 540 -30.84 1.47 -10.46
CA VAL A 540 -29.96 2.47 -9.88
C VAL A 540 -30.73 3.51 -9.07
N LYS A 541 -32.01 3.72 -9.37
CA LYS A 541 -32.91 4.71 -8.75
C LYS A 541 -32.81 4.76 -7.22
N PRO A 542 -32.87 3.64 -6.46
CA PRO A 542 -32.86 3.71 -5.01
C PRO A 542 -31.55 4.29 -4.45
N TYR A 543 -30.42 4.04 -5.10
CA TYR A 543 -29.10 4.55 -4.72
C TYR A 543 -28.90 6.00 -5.16
N ALA A 544 -29.38 6.34 -6.34
CA ALA A 544 -29.37 7.71 -6.87
C ALA A 544 -30.24 8.63 -6.01
N VAL A 545 -31.49 8.22 -5.66
CA VAL A 545 -32.39 8.95 -4.79
C VAL A 545 -31.75 9.22 -3.42
N TYR A 546 -31.14 8.22 -2.79
CA TYR A 546 -30.47 8.41 -1.51
C TYR A 546 -29.37 9.48 -1.58
N THR A 547 -28.52 9.40 -2.61
CA THR A 547 -27.42 10.37 -2.80
C THR A 547 -27.97 11.76 -3.16
N TYR A 548 -28.99 11.83 -3.98
CA TYR A 548 -29.63 13.10 -4.39
C TYR A 548 -30.33 13.76 -3.21
N ALA A 549 -31.07 13.00 -2.42
CA ALA A 549 -31.72 13.52 -1.21
C ALA A 549 -30.69 14.13 -0.23
N LYS A 550 -29.52 13.52 -0.07
CA LYS A 550 -28.46 14.10 0.76
C LYS A 550 -27.99 15.46 0.23
N ILE A 551 -27.91 15.65 -1.08
CA ILE A 551 -27.53 16.95 -1.67
C ILE A 551 -28.66 17.98 -1.43
N LEU A 552 -29.91 17.58 -1.62
CA LEU A 552 -31.06 18.46 -1.38
C LEU A 552 -31.23 18.85 0.09
N LEU A 553 -30.72 18.07 1.02
CA LEU A 553 -30.75 18.32 2.46
C LEU A 553 -29.54 19.11 2.98
N ASP A 554 -28.47 19.22 2.19
CA ASP A 554 -27.27 19.95 2.57
C ASP A 554 -27.43 21.45 2.27
N ASP A 555 -26.69 22.30 2.99
CA ASP A 555 -26.71 23.76 2.80
C ASP A 555 -25.90 24.13 1.53
N ASN A 556 -26.61 24.09 0.40
CA ASN A 556 -26.05 24.41 -0.93
C ASN A 556 -27.15 25.03 -1.84
N GLU A 557 -26.78 25.39 -3.06
CA GLU A 557 -27.67 26.05 -4.05
C GLU A 557 -28.87 25.18 -4.51
N PHE A 558 -28.83 23.87 -4.26
CA PHE A 558 -29.89 22.90 -4.62
C PHE A 558 -30.77 22.51 -3.42
N HIS A 559 -30.61 23.18 -2.26
CA HIS A 559 -31.36 22.84 -1.07
C HIS A 559 -32.88 22.86 -1.30
N ASP A 560 -33.54 21.72 -1.07
CA ASP A 560 -34.99 21.53 -1.20
C ASP A 560 -35.45 20.32 -0.36
N THR A 561 -35.80 20.59 0.89
CA THR A 561 -36.26 19.55 1.83
C THR A 561 -37.56 18.87 1.35
N ALA A 562 -38.49 19.62 0.73
CA ALA A 562 -39.77 19.07 0.27
C ALA A 562 -39.55 18.06 -0.87
N LYS A 563 -38.69 18.40 -1.84
CA LYS A 563 -38.30 17.50 -2.92
C LYS A 563 -37.54 16.27 -2.36
N ALA A 564 -36.66 16.46 -1.38
CA ALA A 564 -35.93 15.34 -0.74
C ALA A 564 -36.88 14.34 -0.10
N VAL A 565 -37.84 14.80 0.68
CA VAL A 565 -38.88 13.94 1.31
C VAL A 565 -39.66 13.18 0.26
N HIS A 566 -40.17 13.88 -0.76
CA HIS A 566 -40.97 13.28 -1.83
C HIS A 566 -40.27 12.14 -2.56
N ILE A 567 -39.02 12.37 -3.01
CA ILE A 567 -38.26 11.32 -3.72
C ILE A 567 -37.87 10.16 -2.80
N LEU A 568 -37.63 10.42 -1.51
CA LEU A 568 -37.34 9.37 -0.53
C LEU A 568 -38.57 8.50 -0.27
N GLU A 569 -39.79 9.09 -0.16
CA GLU A 569 -41.02 8.33 0.03
C GLU A 569 -41.27 7.36 -1.13
N GLU A 570 -41.02 7.79 -2.37
CA GLU A 570 -41.15 6.92 -3.55
C GLU A 570 -40.14 5.74 -3.55
N ALA A 571 -38.98 5.95 -3.00
CA ALA A 571 -37.87 4.93 -3.03
C ALA A 571 -37.81 4.10 -1.74
N ALA A 572 -38.47 4.50 -0.66
CA ALA A 572 -38.33 3.90 0.67
C ALA A 572 -38.68 2.41 0.71
N SER A 573 -39.66 1.96 -0.09
CA SER A 573 -40.05 0.55 -0.18
C SER A 573 -39.04 -0.35 -0.93
N LYS A 574 -38.13 0.24 -1.70
CA LYS A 574 -37.14 -0.46 -2.52
C LYS A 574 -35.74 -0.43 -1.92
N ASN A 575 -35.47 0.46 -0.97
CA ASN A 575 -34.19 0.65 -0.35
C ASN A 575 -34.33 1.05 1.12
N ASN A 576 -33.88 0.18 2.02
CA ASN A 576 -33.93 0.41 3.47
C ASN A 576 -33.10 1.61 3.95
N TRP A 577 -32.14 2.10 3.16
CA TRP A 577 -31.39 3.33 3.46
C TRP A 577 -32.23 4.60 3.15
N CYS A 578 -33.12 4.55 2.15
CA CYS A 578 -34.06 5.64 1.89
C CYS A 578 -35.09 5.74 3.03
N SER A 579 -35.65 4.62 3.48
CA SER A 579 -36.56 4.60 4.65
C SER A 579 -35.87 5.02 5.94
N TYR A 580 -34.57 4.62 6.14
CA TYR A 580 -33.79 5.10 7.26
C TYR A 580 -33.57 6.61 7.26
N LEU A 581 -33.16 7.17 6.12
CA LEU A 581 -32.95 8.62 5.98
C LEU A 581 -34.28 9.38 6.19
N LEU A 582 -35.38 8.87 5.66
CA LEU A 582 -36.70 9.44 5.84
C LEU A 582 -37.16 9.41 7.31
N GLY A 583 -36.89 8.29 8.00
CA GLY A 583 -37.14 8.17 9.44
C GLY A 583 -36.33 9.19 10.25
N LYS A 584 -35.06 9.40 9.91
CA LYS A 584 -34.23 10.45 10.54
C LYS A 584 -34.74 11.85 10.27
N LEU A 585 -35.22 12.14 9.06
CA LEU A 585 -35.83 13.43 8.73
C LEU A 585 -37.02 13.75 9.61
N TYR A 586 -37.95 12.81 9.78
CA TYR A 586 -39.08 12.99 10.66
C TYR A 586 -38.76 13.01 12.14
N LEU A 587 -37.69 12.27 12.56
CA LEU A 587 -37.25 12.22 13.96
C LEU A 587 -36.60 13.54 14.40
N PHE A 588 -35.66 14.04 13.59
CA PHE A 588 -34.86 15.20 13.94
C PHE A 588 -35.43 16.52 13.44
N GLY A 589 -36.26 16.49 12.38
CA GLY A 589 -36.77 17.65 11.71
C GLY A 589 -35.70 18.42 10.94
N THR A 590 -36.09 19.38 10.14
CA THR A 590 -35.23 20.40 9.51
C THR A 590 -35.93 21.76 9.71
N PRO A 591 -35.27 22.89 9.34
CA PRO A 591 -35.94 24.19 9.36
C PRO A 591 -37.28 24.20 8.57
N ASP A 592 -37.36 23.38 7.51
CA ASP A 592 -38.47 23.30 6.58
C ASP A 592 -39.37 22.06 6.76
N LEU A 593 -39.08 21.21 7.74
CA LEU A 593 -39.84 19.98 8.05
C LEU A 593 -40.00 19.82 9.56
N GLU A 594 -41.24 19.87 10.02
CA GLU A 594 -41.57 19.64 11.44
C GLU A 594 -41.29 18.18 11.83
N LYS A 595 -40.94 17.99 13.11
CA LYS A 595 -40.71 16.66 13.69
C LYS A 595 -42.03 15.90 13.77
N ASP A 596 -41.97 14.62 13.40
CA ASP A 596 -43.09 13.69 13.51
C ASP A 596 -42.57 12.34 14.01
N THR A 597 -42.62 12.14 15.33
CA THR A 597 -42.08 10.92 15.96
C THR A 597 -42.89 9.67 15.58
N VAL A 598 -44.14 9.78 15.20
CA VAL A 598 -44.95 8.64 14.76
C VAL A 598 -44.46 8.15 13.40
N LYS A 599 -44.39 9.07 12.42
CA LYS A 599 -43.81 8.72 11.10
C LYS A 599 -42.34 8.28 11.20
N ALA A 600 -41.56 8.93 12.06
CA ALA A 600 -40.20 8.55 12.31
C ALA A 600 -40.09 7.08 12.73
N LYS A 601 -40.87 6.66 13.73
CA LYS A 601 -40.96 5.29 14.20
C LYS A 601 -41.36 4.30 13.10
N GLU A 602 -42.43 4.65 12.35
CA GLU A 602 -42.87 3.80 11.25
C GLU A 602 -41.77 3.53 10.24
N TRP A 603 -41.11 4.58 9.75
CA TRP A 603 -40.01 4.45 8.76
C TRP A 603 -38.76 3.80 9.31
N LEU A 604 -38.37 4.10 10.55
CA LEU A 604 -37.20 3.45 11.19
C LEU A 604 -37.46 1.96 11.45
N THR A 605 -38.69 1.60 11.92
CA THR A 605 -39.04 0.19 12.12
C THR A 605 -39.09 -0.54 10.77
N TYR A 606 -39.69 0.06 9.76
CA TYR A 606 -39.69 -0.51 8.40
C TYR A 606 -38.25 -0.75 7.88
N SER A 607 -37.38 0.22 8.09
CA SER A 607 -35.96 0.10 7.69
C SER A 607 -35.23 -1.01 8.44
N ALA A 608 -35.48 -1.12 9.75
CA ALA A 608 -34.91 -2.16 10.61
C ALA A 608 -35.37 -3.56 10.18
N ASP A 609 -36.66 -3.76 9.95
CA ASP A 609 -37.26 -5.01 9.48
C ASP A 609 -36.68 -5.47 8.12
N ASN A 610 -36.18 -4.52 7.31
CA ASN A 610 -35.51 -4.77 6.05
C ASN A 610 -33.97 -4.82 6.17
N GLY A 611 -33.45 -5.04 7.39
CA GLY A 611 -32.05 -5.33 7.65
C GLY A 611 -31.15 -4.12 7.86
N ASN A 612 -31.70 -2.95 8.22
CA ASN A 612 -30.91 -1.79 8.63
C ASN A 612 -30.81 -1.71 10.16
N GLU A 613 -29.76 -2.26 10.72
CA GLU A 613 -29.53 -2.32 12.17
C GLU A 613 -29.36 -0.93 12.81
N GLN A 614 -28.88 0.08 12.06
CA GLN A 614 -28.83 1.47 12.56
C GLN A 614 -30.22 2.04 12.77
N ALA A 615 -31.17 1.65 11.94
CA ALA A 615 -32.57 2.06 12.11
C ALA A 615 -33.20 1.46 13.37
N GLU A 616 -32.86 0.22 13.73
CA GLU A 616 -33.32 -0.44 14.95
C GLU A 616 -32.91 0.34 16.20
N ALA A 617 -31.62 0.73 16.28
CA ALA A 617 -31.11 1.52 17.40
C ALA A 617 -31.82 2.88 17.54
N LEU A 618 -32.10 3.57 16.41
CA LEU A 618 -32.83 4.85 16.44
C LEU A 618 -34.31 4.69 16.75
N ALA A 619 -34.96 3.64 16.26
CA ALA A 619 -36.38 3.37 16.52
C ALA A 619 -36.63 3.18 18.02
N LYS A 620 -35.70 2.51 18.74
CA LYS A 620 -35.75 2.31 20.18
C LYS A 620 -35.83 3.63 20.97
N TYR A 621 -35.14 4.66 20.52
CA TYR A 621 -35.05 5.96 21.20
C TYR A 621 -35.86 7.07 20.49
N ALA A 622 -36.76 6.74 19.60
CA ALA A 622 -37.50 7.73 18.81
C ALA A 622 -38.37 8.66 19.68
N ASP A 623 -38.76 8.23 20.87
CA ASP A 623 -39.54 9.05 21.82
C ASP A 623 -38.68 9.94 22.71
N ASP A 624 -37.36 9.74 22.74
CA ASP A 624 -36.39 10.54 23.48
C ASP A 624 -35.40 11.17 22.51
N TYR A 625 -35.62 12.44 22.18
CA TYR A 625 -34.83 13.16 21.19
C TYR A 625 -33.35 13.24 21.52
N ASP A 626 -33.03 13.54 22.79
CA ASP A 626 -31.64 13.72 23.21
C ASP A 626 -30.88 12.39 23.13
N GLN A 627 -31.53 11.29 23.55
CA GLN A 627 -30.94 9.95 23.49
C GLN A 627 -30.81 9.48 22.02
N ALA A 628 -31.79 9.74 21.17
CA ALA A 628 -31.69 9.40 19.74
C ALA A 628 -30.56 10.17 19.04
N MET A 629 -30.36 11.43 19.36
CA MET A 629 -29.31 12.27 18.84
C MET A 629 -27.94 11.79 19.25
N LEU A 630 -27.75 11.47 20.52
CA LEU A 630 -26.51 10.89 21.07
C LEU A 630 -26.21 9.53 20.43
N THR A 631 -27.22 8.67 20.30
CA THR A 631 -27.10 7.38 19.62
C THR A 631 -26.59 7.54 18.19
N SER A 632 -27.19 8.43 17.41
CA SER A 632 -26.76 8.72 16.03
C SER A 632 -25.30 9.19 15.98
N CYS A 633 -24.88 10.07 16.91
CA CYS A 633 -23.51 10.56 16.99
C CYS A 633 -22.53 9.44 17.31
N ILE A 634 -22.83 8.61 18.30
CA ILE A 634 -21.96 7.51 18.75
C ILE A 634 -21.80 6.44 17.66
N LEU A 635 -22.91 6.06 16.99
CA LEU A 635 -22.88 5.16 15.83
C LEU A 635 -21.99 5.70 14.71
N SER A 636 -22.10 7.00 14.44
CA SER A 636 -21.27 7.68 13.45
C SER A 636 -19.78 7.66 13.83
N LEU A 637 -19.44 7.85 15.12
CA LEU A 637 -18.05 7.77 15.61
C LEU A 637 -17.47 6.37 15.37
N PHE A 638 -18.16 5.32 15.77
CA PHE A 638 -17.68 3.94 15.58
C PHE A 638 -17.53 3.58 14.11
N SER A 639 -18.52 3.91 13.27
CA SER A 639 -18.47 3.69 11.82
C SER A 639 -17.25 4.40 11.17
N HIS A 640 -16.99 5.65 11.58
CA HIS A 640 -15.87 6.41 11.05
C HIS A 640 -14.50 5.83 11.48
N ILE A 641 -14.34 5.42 12.75
CA ILE A 641 -13.08 4.83 13.22
C ILE A 641 -12.79 3.54 12.48
N SER A 642 -13.78 2.65 12.38
CA SER A 642 -13.65 1.37 11.68
C SER A 642 -13.24 1.58 10.22
N ARG A 643 -13.87 2.56 9.53
CA ARG A 643 -13.49 2.93 8.17
C ARG A 643 -12.07 3.49 8.06
N ILE A 644 -11.64 4.36 8.98
CA ILE A 644 -10.28 4.92 8.97
C ILE A 644 -9.22 3.83 9.13
N ILE A 645 -9.42 2.87 10.05
CA ILE A 645 -8.49 1.76 10.25
C ILE A 645 -8.41 0.89 8.99
N ARG A 646 -9.56 0.56 8.39
CA ARG A 646 -9.63 -0.20 7.14
C ARG A 646 -8.95 0.51 5.97
N ASP A 647 -9.28 1.80 5.76
CA ASP A 647 -8.80 2.57 4.61
C ASP A 647 -7.30 2.86 4.68
N ASP A 648 -6.75 3.04 5.89
CA ASP A 648 -5.31 3.23 6.06
C ASP A 648 -4.54 1.98 5.62
N TYR A 649 -5.03 0.79 5.95
CA TYR A 649 -4.43 -0.45 5.51
C TYR A 649 -4.43 -0.55 3.97
N VAL A 650 -5.55 -0.30 3.31
CA VAL A 650 -5.65 -0.31 1.84
C VAL A 650 -4.67 0.67 1.19
N ARG A 651 -4.56 1.91 1.72
CA ARG A 651 -3.60 2.91 1.23
C ARG A 651 -2.14 2.49 1.41
N SER A 652 -1.82 1.80 2.51
CA SER A 652 -0.45 1.37 2.79
C SER A 652 0.03 0.30 1.80
N GLN A 653 -0.87 -0.58 1.35
CA GLN A 653 -0.60 -1.59 0.33
C GLN A 653 -0.26 -0.96 -1.04
N ASN A 654 -1.05 0.03 -1.46
CA ASN A 654 -0.84 0.70 -2.74
C ASN A 654 0.50 1.45 -2.84
N ARG A 655 1.10 1.84 -1.71
CA ARG A 655 2.42 2.46 -1.67
C ARG A 655 3.57 1.47 -1.88
N MET A 656 3.31 0.17 -1.74
CA MET A 656 4.34 -0.88 -1.78
C MET A 656 4.44 -1.60 -3.11
N GLN A 657 3.44 -1.52 -3.98
CA GLN A 657 3.51 -2.13 -5.30
C GLN A 657 4.58 -1.44 -6.16
N PRO A 658 5.43 -2.20 -6.87
CA PRO A 658 6.39 -1.63 -7.80
C PRO A 658 5.61 -0.93 -8.93
N LYS A 659 5.53 0.39 -8.87
CA LYS A 659 4.86 1.16 -9.93
C LYS A 659 5.78 1.26 -11.12
N VAL A 660 5.40 0.60 -12.20
CA VAL A 660 6.02 0.84 -13.50
C VAL A 660 5.62 2.25 -13.93
N ASP A 661 6.59 3.17 -13.91
CA ASP A 661 6.38 4.52 -14.43
C ASP A 661 6.25 4.44 -15.96
N MET A 662 5.00 4.36 -16.43
CA MET A 662 4.66 4.25 -17.86
C MET A 662 5.26 5.40 -18.70
N LYS A 663 5.45 6.59 -18.11
CA LYS A 663 6.15 7.70 -18.79
C LYS A 663 7.63 7.36 -19.02
N LEU A 664 8.26 6.73 -18.03
CA LEU A 664 9.64 6.29 -18.15
C LEU A 664 9.77 5.14 -19.14
N LEU A 665 8.85 4.19 -19.12
CA LEU A 665 8.82 3.08 -20.09
C LEU A 665 8.68 3.61 -21.51
N GLN A 666 7.84 4.62 -21.74
CA GLN A 666 7.72 5.31 -23.01
C GLN A 666 9.00 6.07 -23.40
N VAL A 667 9.68 6.72 -22.45
CA VAL A 667 10.96 7.40 -22.69
C VAL A 667 12.06 6.38 -23.01
N ILE A 668 12.11 5.26 -22.29
CA ILE A 668 13.05 4.15 -22.56
C ILE A 668 12.76 3.52 -23.93
N GLN A 669 11.49 3.29 -24.26
CA GLN A 669 11.09 2.76 -25.57
C GLN A 669 11.42 3.73 -26.71
N ARG A 670 11.21 5.05 -26.54
CA ARG A 670 11.65 6.06 -27.52
C ARG A 670 13.16 6.06 -27.68
N LYS A 671 13.93 6.08 -26.60
CA LYS A 671 15.39 6.02 -26.67
C LYS A 671 15.91 4.71 -27.28
N LYS A 672 15.27 3.56 -27.01
CA LYS A 672 15.60 2.29 -27.67
C LYS A 672 15.28 2.36 -29.18
N ALA A 673 14.17 2.97 -29.57
CA ALA A 673 13.82 3.17 -30.97
C ALA A 673 14.82 4.13 -31.68
N ASP A 674 15.20 5.23 -31.01
CA ASP A 674 16.20 6.19 -31.50
C ASP A 674 17.60 5.55 -31.68
N LEU A 675 17.92 4.53 -30.85
CA LEU A 675 19.15 3.76 -30.96
C LEU A 675 19.08 2.56 -31.89
N GLY A 676 17.96 2.37 -32.61
CA GLY A 676 17.78 1.28 -33.59
C GLY A 676 17.64 -0.12 -32.94
N ILE A 677 17.44 -0.21 -31.64
CA ILE A 677 17.24 -1.46 -30.90
C ILE A 677 15.81 -1.95 -31.19
N LYS A 678 15.68 -3.03 -31.97
CA LYS A 678 14.39 -3.66 -32.26
C LYS A 678 13.69 -4.10 -30.98
N ARG A 679 12.35 -3.92 -30.93
CA ARG A 679 11.46 -4.45 -29.89
C ARG A 679 11.72 -5.96 -29.71
N GLU A 680 12.40 -6.34 -28.66
CA GLU A 680 12.20 -7.64 -28.04
C GLU A 680 11.12 -7.45 -26.98
N LEU A 681 9.97 -8.01 -27.25
CA LEU A 681 8.90 -8.22 -26.30
C LEU A 681 9.39 -9.29 -25.32
N TYR A 682 9.86 -8.89 -24.16
CA TYR A 682 9.92 -9.78 -23.00
C TYR A 682 8.66 -9.55 -22.18
N PHE A 683 7.82 -10.58 -22.20
CA PHE A 683 6.67 -10.77 -21.36
C PHE A 683 7.08 -11.04 -19.92
#